data_258021ac258494e5ae33ba7c1f505472
#
_entry.id   258021ac258494e5ae33ba7c1f505472
#
_cell.length_a   1.000
_cell.length_b   1.000
_cell.length_c   1.000
_cell.angle_alpha   90.00
_cell.angle_beta   90.00
_cell.angle_gamma   90.00
#
_symmetry.space_group_name_H-M   'P 1'
#
loop_
_entity.id
_entity.type
_entity.pdbx_description
1 polymer ?
#
loop_
_entity_poly.entity_id
_entity_poly.type
_entity_poly.pdbx_seq_one_letter_code
_entity_poly.pdbx_strand_id
1 'polypeptide(L)'
;MKKIIVLFTILFVACHAFAQEKISGYVEDSLTHNRLANVSVTLLRNGKPLKFTRSKEDGTFLIPIAQKQASDMLQATYMGYKKQKTAVSSGKETIISMASTAFVLKEVQVKGSRITGRDTISFDLTRFANERDNSLKDVLKKLPGVDIEKNGRINYNGKPINRFTVEGLDLTGGKYNQLEENIKAKDVKKAEVIEHDQPIKALQSKTFTDNVAMNIALKDSARDKLMPTLKPYVLAGHPSHVGGSINIMQIGKKKQMMYDAEYDRTGKNLGYALNQLASYSNRLAPASLPSWISVPSLDTPIDEERLRFNTSQKYSINHIKKNKADAETRIEANYLRTVTRQERENMSIYDLGGEAPTVTTEHNHKTMISDAFNLQWENKVNKAEHYGNESISLSTAQSDGLSNINDTLTQRVRIPKLDLSASIYRLFVFKKSQLSWRSTADYHHGVADLYINDERNRIRTNLWHTAHALQWMRNRFHWTQEYKMSIDLNNIYAKYQKRSDEIGKNNGFTENSHDEIGKNTLNITGKFTPYWQYKTETFRMSFSPDFIWERFTYPQKTLLTISPYLYLYKKLDFRRELTIFTGYSTGTGNATNYAIKQYRQSYRSWYTSSDIIPITRSLYGKLNYDYKRPIKEIFFSASVNASKNWMNTASDLRIVDGKYYTSLYKQDSKSNNLGASLYISKGFYDFHLKTRLEGSYNYSKGEQYSSGKAISYTADNYTVKPSIDFSPSWCAFSYEGEFSFYNSKRQKMAKSSLFNWRQSVSATATISHVDLSFSLVHYHNELQEGSHLNTLLGDASAVWRMKKLRLSTELRNLFNKKNYMETIYSGISTTTDSYYLRPRELMISAQYSLSLIHI
;
A
#
# COMPACT_ATOMS: atom_id res chain seq x y z
N MET A 1 -41.49 3.49 -77.52
CA MET A 1 -41.39 3.50 -76.04
C MET A 1 -42.42 2.61 -75.36
N LYS A 2 -43.69 2.52 -75.71
CA LYS A 2 -44.70 1.67 -75.03
C LYS A 2 -44.41 0.14 -75.06
N LYS A 3 -43.78 -0.39 -76.11
CA LYS A 3 -43.44 -1.86 -76.22
C LYS A 3 -42.26 -2.27 -75.38
N ILE A 4 -41.35 -1.35 -75.00
CA ILE A 4 -40.17 -1.63 -74.17
C ILE A 4 -40.54 -1.64 -72.68
N ILE A 5 -41.51 -0.78 -72.30
CA ILE A 5 -42.01 -0.71 -70.93
C ILE A 5 -42.75 -2.03 -70.54
N VAL A 6 -43.57 -2.56 -71.49
CA VAL A 6 -44.30 -3.83 -71.26
C VAL A 6 -43.35 -5.03 -71.19
N LEU A 7 -42.26 -5.03 -71.96
CA LEU A 7 -41.23 -6.08 -71.88
C LEU A 7 -40.45 -6.02 -70.55
N PHE A 8 -40.17 -4.81 -70.02
CA PHE A 8 -39.51 -4.64 -68.71
C PHE A 8 -40.46 -5.00 -67.57
N THR A 9 -41.75 -4.72 -67.68
CA THR A 9 -42.75 -5.08 -66.66
C THR A 9 -42.96 -6.59 -66.55
N ILE A 10 -42.96 -7.30 -67.72
CA ILE A 10 -43.05 -8.79 -67.76
C ILE A 10 -41.75 -9.45 -67.24
N LEU A 11 -40.58 -8.86 -67.51
CA LEU A 11 -39.29 -9.35 -66.96
C LEU A 11 -39.22 -9.10 -65.49
N PHE A 12 -39.83 -8.03 -64.95
CA PHE A 12 -39.82 -7.71 -63.48
C PHE A 12 -40.78 -8.60 -62.69
N VAL A 13 -41.88 -9.07 -63.30
CA VAL A 13 -42.85 -9.97 -62.68
C VAL A 13 -42.36 -11.43 -62.75
N ALA A 14 -41.51 -11.82 -63.71
CA ALA A 14 -40.95 -13.17 -63.77
C ALA A 14 -39.79 -13.44 -62.75
N CYS A 15 -39.21 -12.41 -62.12
CA CYS A 15 -38.15 -12.55 -61.13
C CYS A 15 -38.64 -12.77 -59.69
N HIS A 16 -39.92 -12.85 -59.37
CA HIS A 16 -40.45 -12.85 -58.01
C HIS A 16 -41.16 -14.16 -57.60
N ALA A 17 -40.94 -15.28 -58.27
CA ALA A 17 -41.55 -16.56 -57.91
C ALA A 17 -40.54 -17.66 -57.62
N PHE A 18 -39.47 -17.36 -56.83
CA PHE A 18 -38.78 -18.44 -56.10
C PHE A 18 -39.39 -18.50 -54.70
N ALA A 19 -40.30 -19.46 -54.46
CA ALA A 19 -40.75 -19.78 -53.12
C ALA A 19 -39.55 -20.29 -52.30
N GLN A 20 -39.00 -19.40 -51.42
CA GLN A 20 -37.99 -19.82 -50.46
C GLN A 20 -38.60 -20.79 -49.47
N GLU A 21 -38.12 -21.99 -49.43
CA GLU A 21 -38.45 -22.96 -48.39
C GLU A 21 -37.96 -22.43 -47.02
N LYS A 22 -38.69 -22.72 -45.99
CA LYS A 22 -38.38 -22.31 -44.62
C LYS A 22 -38.24 -23.54 -43.71
N ILE A 23 -37.20 -23.57 -42.87
CA ILE A 23 -37.14 -24.50 -41.74
C ILE A 23 -37.54 -23.70 -40.50
N SER A 24 -38.66 -24.09 -39.88
CA SER A 24 -39.18 -23.48 -38.66
C SER A 24 -39.24 -24.52 -37.53
N GLY A 25 -39.20 -24.02 -36.33
CA GLY A 25 -39.32 -24.86 -35.14
C GLY A 25 -39.14 -24.02 -33.87
N TYR A 26 -38.94 -24.72 -32.76
CA TYR A 26 -38.64 -24.11 -31.50
C TYR A 26 -37.65 -24.94 -30.69
N VAL A 27 -37.01 -24.27 -29.74
CA VAL A 27 -36.06 -24.92 -28.82
C VAL A 27 -36.65 -24.91 -27.42
N GLU A 28 -36.56 -26.06 -26.72
CA GLU A 28 -37.03 -26.21 -25.36
C GLU A 28 -36.03 -26.91 -24.46
N ASP A 29 -36.19 -26.77 -23.14
CA ASP A 29 -35.48 -27.53 -22.14
C ASP A 29 -36.09 -28.95 -22.03
N SER A 30 -35.27 -29.98 -22.07
CA SER A 30 -35.72 -31.41 -22.13
C SER A 30 -36.43 -31.90 -20.87
N LEU A 31 -36.25 -31.22 -19.71
CA LEU A 31 -36.84 -31.61 -18.44
C LEU A 31 -38.04 -30.74 -18.07
N THR A 32 -37.97 -29.45 -18.30
CA THR A 32 -39.00 -28.50 -17.89
C THR A 32 -39.95 -28.13 -19.02
N HIS A 33 -39.63 -28.48 -20.27
CA HIS A 33 -40.35 -28.12 -21.51
C HIS A 33 -40.52 -26.61 -21.71
N ASN A 34 -39.77 -25.78 -20.95
CA ASN A 34 -39.78 -24.34 -21.12
C ASN A 34 -39.06 -23.96 -22.41
N ARG A 35 -39.66 -23.00 -23.15
CA ARG A 35 -39.08 -22.45 -24.38
C ARG A 35 -37.77 -21.71 -24.08
N LEU A 36 -36.73 -21.94 -24.90
CA LEU A 36 -35.40 -21.36 -24.72
C LEU A 36 -35.15 -20.25 -25.74
N ALA A 37 -35.04 -19.04 -25.25
CA ALA A 37 -34.69 -17.84 -26.02
C ALA A 37 -33.19 -17.71 -26.28
N ASN A 38 -32.81 -17.06 -27.38
CA ASN A 38 -31.41 -16.76 -27.76
C ASN A 38 -30.50 -17.98 -27.97
N VAL A 39 -31.05 -19.16 -28.21
CA VAL A 39 -30.29 -20.36 -28.59
C VAL A 39 -29.74 -20.20 -30.02
N SER A 40 -28.46 -20.45 -30.24
CA SER A 40 -27.88 -20.44 -31.57
C SER A 40 -28.25 -21.73 -32.30
N VAL A 41 -29.08 -21.65 -33.37
CA VAL A 41 -29.52 -22.78 -34.19
C VAL A 41 -28.79 -22.69 -35.55
N THR A 42 -27.95 -23.69 -35.85
CA THR A 42 -27.15 -23.75 -37.08
C THR A 42 -27.65 -24.88 -37.95
N LEU A 43 -27.97 -24.60 -39.23
CA LEU A 43 -28.25 -25.59 -40.20
C LEU A 43 -26.95 -26.17 -40.77
N LEU A 44 -26.81 -27.50 -40.65
CA LEU A 44 -25.68 -28.27 -41.18
C LEU A 44 -26.17 -29.09 -42.42
N ARG A 45 -25.41 -29.02 -43.50
CA ARG A 45 -25.57 -29.85 -44.69
C ARG A 45 -24.29 -30.65 -44.93
N ASN A 46 -24.42 -31.96 -44.98
CA ASN A 46 -23.27 -32.89 -45.05
C ASN A 46 -22.24 -32.58 -43.92
N GLY A 47 -22.71 -32.24 -42.71
CA GLY A 47 -21.88 -31.92 -41.53
C GLY A 47 -21.23 -30.56 -41.53
N LYS A 48 -21.35 -29.76 -42.61
CA LYS A 48 -20.80 -28.39 -42.72
C LYS A 48 -21.87 -27.33 -42.41
N PRO A 49 -21.55 -26.23 -41.68
CA PRO A 49 -22.52 -25.18 -41.42
C PRO A 49 -22.90 -24.40 -42.69
N LEU A 50 -24.19 -24.32 -42.97
CA LEU A 50 -24.76 -23.63 -44.14
C LEU A 50 -25.36 -22.26 -43.78
N LYS A 51 -26.22 -22.22 -42.77
CA LYS A 51 -26.87 -21.00 -42.24
C LYS A 51 -27.09 -21.11 -40.74
N PHE A 52 -27.25 -20.00 -40.05
CA PHE A 52 -27.60 -19.96 -38.63
C PHE A 52 -28.64 -18.91 -38.31
N THR A 53 -29.37 -19.09 -37.22
CA THR A 53 -30.29 -18.13 -36.62
C THR A 53 -30.23 -18.20 -35.11
N ARG A 54 -30.95 -17.34 -34.42
CA ARG A 54 -31.17 -17.46 -32.97
C ARG A 54 -32.65 -17.64 -32.68
N SER A 55 -32.99 -18.42 -31.67
CA SER A 55 -34.39 -18.48 -31.21
C SER A 55 -34.83 -17.15 -30.60
N LYS A 56 -36.07 -16.76 -30.88
CA LYS A 56 -36.70 -15.56 -30.38
C LYS A 56 -37.05 -15.70 -28.88
N GLU A 57 -37.66 -14.67 -28.31
CA GLU A 57 -38.05 -14.68 -26.88
C GLU A 57 -39.06 -15.78 -26.56
N ASP A 58 -39.89 -16.20 -27.51
CA ASP A 58 -40.86 -17.30 -27.44
C ASP A 58 -40.22 -18.67 -27.74
N GLY A 59 -38.90 -18.73 -27.91
CA GLY A 59 -38.14 -19.95 -28.22
C GLY A 59 -38.24 -20.39 -29.69
N THR A 60 -39.01 -19.72 -30.57
CA THR A 60 -39.16 -20.11 -31.97
C THR A 60 -37.99 -19.66 -32.81
N PHE A 61 -37.69 -20.40 -33.90
CA PHE A 61 -36.68 -20.01 -34.87
C PHE A 61 -37.15 -20.22 -36.31
N LEU A 62 -36.53 -19.53 -37.24
CA LEU A 62 -36.82 -19.65 -38.68
C LEU A 62 -35.52 -19.48 -39.47
N ILE A 63 -35.26 -20.42 -40.38
CA ILE A 63 -34.10 -20.43 -41.30
C ILE A 63 -34.61 -20.49 -42.74
N PRO A 64 -34.53 -19.42 -43.53
CA PRO A 64 -34.88 -19.47 -44.97
C PRO A 64 -33.81 -20.17 -45.76
N ILE A 65 -34.20 -21.13 -46.63
CA ILE A 65 -33.32 -21.90 -47.49
C ILE A 65 -33.84 -21.98 -48.90
N ALA A 66 -32.98 -22.26 -49.86
CA ALA A 66 -33.44 -22.39 -51.26
C ALA A 66 -34.19 -23.72 -51.48
N GLN A 67 -33.69 -24.83 -50.88
CA GLN A 67 -34.28 -26.17 -50.98
C GLN A 67 -33.83 -27.04 -49.81
N LYS A 68 -34.74 -27.80 -49.16
CA LYS A 68 -34.41 -28.80 -48.11
C LYS A 68 -33.79 -30.05 -48.76
N GLN A 69 -32.82 -30.63 -48.02
CA GLN A 69 -32.18 -31.90 -48.41
C GLN A 69 -32.28 -32.91 -47.27
N ALA A 70 -32.30 -34.20 -47.62
CA ALA A 70 -32.35 -35.27 -46.61
C ALA A 70 -31.17 -35.30 -45.65
N SER A 71 -30.04 -34.70 -46.04
CA SER A 71 -28.83 -34.58 -45.24
C SER A 71 -28.83 -33.35 -44.30
N ASP A 72 -29.92 -32.53 -44.29
CA ASP A 72 -29.99 -31.31 -43.49
C ASP A 72 -30.25 -31.66 -41.99
N MET A 73 -29.40 -31.15 -41.13
CA MET A 73 -29.49 -31.31 -39.67
C MET A 73 -29.44 -29.93 -39.00
N LEU A 74 -30.20 -29.73 -37.94
CA LEU A 74 -30.14 -28.56 -37.09
C LEU A 74 -29.27 -28.85 -35.90
N GLN A 75 -28.36 -27.95 -35.59
CA GLN A 75 -27.51 -28.00 -34.39
C GLN A 75 -27.83 -26.83 -33.50
N ALA A 76 -28.33 -27.08 -32.28
CA ALA A 76 -28.55 -26.07 -31.28
C ALA A 76 -27.38 -26.00 -30.28
N THR A 77 -26.99 -24.77 -29.94
CA THR A 77 -25.93 -24.52 -28.96
C THR A 77 -26.39 -23.37 -28.04
N TYR A 78 -26.40 -23.64 -26.73
CA TYR A 78 -26.76 -22.67 -25.71
C TYR A 78 -25.91 -22.86 -24.45
N MET A 79 -25.59 -21.77 -23.76
CA MET A 79 -24.76 -21.84 -22.56
C MET A 79 -25.52 -22.54 -21.44
N GLY A 80 -24.92 -23.55 -20.82
CA GLY A 80 -25.55 -24.36 -19.80
C GLY A 80 -26.32 -25.59 -20.31
N TYR A 81 -26.26 -25.87 -21.65
CA TYR A 81 -26.94 -27.01 -22.28
C TYR A 81 -25.98 -27.83 -23.11
N LYS A 82 -26.25 -29.13 -23.18
CA LYS A 82 -25.52 -30.01 -24.13
C LYS A 82 -25.86 -29.62 -25.57
N LYS A 83 -24.84 -29.57 -26.42
CA LYS A 83 -25.00 -29.37 -27.85
C LYS A 83 -25.88 -30.47 -28.43
N GLN A 84 -27.02 -30.08 -29.05
CA GLN A 84 -27.99 -31.01 -29.62
C GLN A 84 -28.00 -30.93 -31.14
N LYS A 85 -28.08 -32.11 -31.78
CA LYS A 85 -28.30 -32.22 -33.23
C LYS A 85 -29.63 -32.93 -33.46
N THR A 86 -30.44 -32.39 -34.38
CA THR A 86 -31.77 -32.89 -34.71
C THR A 86 -31.93 -32.86 -36.22
N ALA A 87 -32.46 -33.94 -36.82
CA ALA A 87 -32.82 -33.94 -38.23
C ALA A 87 -33.96 -32.97 -38.54
N VAL A 88 -33.94 -32.35 -39.68
CA VAL A 88 -35.01 -31.45 -40.12
C VAL A 88 -36.28 -32.25 -40.42
N SER A 89 -37.40 -31.93 -39.72
CA SER A 89 -38.67 -32.57 -39.93
C SER A 89 -39.29 -32.21 -41.28
N SER A 90 -39.77 -33.21 -42.01
CA SER A 90 -40.45 -33.02 -43.27
C SER A 90 -41.90 -32.57 -43.01
N GLY A 91 -42.27 -31.36 -43.43
CA GLY A 91 -43.63 -30.83 -43.37
C GLY A 91 -44.18 -30.40 -42.01
N LYS A 92 -43.39 -30.43 -40.92
CA LYS A 92 -43.76 -30.02 -39.58
C LYS A 92 -42.66 -29.13 -38.93
N GLU A 93 -43.05 -28.39 -37.91
CA GLU A 93 -42.07 -27.66 -37.06
C GLU A 93 -41.08 -28.61 -36.42
N THR A 94 -39.80 -28.26 -36.46
CA THR A 94 -38.73 -29.06 -35.83
C THR A 94 -38.54 -28.65 -34.37
N ILE A 95 -38.77 -29.60 -33.44
CA ILE A 95 -38.53 -29.40 -32.01
C ILE A 95 -37.10 -29.80 -31.67
N ILE A 96 -36.38 -28.90 -31.01
CA ILE A 96 -35.03 -29.18 -30.50
C ILE A 96 -35.07 -29.19 -28.97
N SER A 97 -35.11 -30.34 -28.36
CA SER A 97 -35.08 -30.55 -26.91
C SER A 97 -33.63 -30.61 -26.42
N MET A 98 -33.22 -29.62 -25.61
CA MET A 98 -31.87 -29.47 -25.09
C MET A 98 -31.78 -29.91 -23.63
N ALA A 99 -30.86 -30.82 -23.33
CA ALA A 99 -30.60 -31.21 -21.93
C ALA A 99 -29.69 -30.21 -21.24
N SER A 100 -30.13 -29.69 -20.08
CA SER A 100 -29.27 -28.87 -19.22
C SER A 100 -28.08 -29.68 -18.75
N THR A 101 -26.92 -29.04 -18.72
CA THR A 101 -25.70 -29.66 -18.21
C THR A 101 -25.01 -28.64 -17.31
N ALA A 102 -24.53 -29.13 -16.17
CA ALA A 102 -23.58 -28.34 -15.41
C ALA A 102 -22.35 -28.08 -16.29
N PHE A 103 -22.17 -26.86 -16.70
CA PHE A 103 -21.04 -26.45 -17.52
C PHE A 103 -19.79 -26.50 -16.63
N VAL A 104 -19.12 -27.64 -16.62
CA VAL A 104 -17.70 -27.66 -16.26
C VAL A 104 -17.00 -26.98 -17.43
N LEU A 105 -16.71 -25.68 -17.28
CA LEU A 105 -15.83 -24.98 -18.21
C LEU A 105 -14.57 -25.81 -18.32
N LYS A 106 -14.31 -26.39 -19.49
CA LYS A 106 -13.00 -26.97 -19.80
C LYS A 106 -11.98 -25.86 -19.49
N GLU A 107 -11.12 -26.16 -18.51
CA GLU A 107 -10.03 -25.28 -18.12
C GLU A 107 -9.24 -24.88 -19.36
N VAL A 108 -9.46 -23.64 -19.83
CA VAL A 108 -8.54 -23.03 -20.76
C VAL A 108 -7.30 -22.76 -19.95
N GLN A 109 -6.29 -23.63 -20.05
CA GLN A 109 -4.99 -23.39 -19.45
C GLN A 109 -4.38 -22.16 -20.11
N VAL A 110 -4.65 -21.00 -19.54
CA VAL A 110 -3.96 -19.79 -19.90
C VAL A 110 -2.57 -19.86 -19.27
N LYS A 111 -1.55 -19.65 -20.07
CA LYS A 111 -0.14 -19.67 -19.68
C LYS A 111 0.09 -18.79 -18.46
N GLY A 112 0.37 -19.36 -17.31
CA GLY A 112 0.81 -18.69 -16.08
C GLY A 112 -0.27 -18.08 -15.19
N SER A 113 -1.40 -17.57 -15.70
CA SER A 113 -2.48 -16.98 -14.89
C SER A 113 -3.86 -17.50 -15.29
N ARG A 114 -4.78 -17.57 -14.33
CA ARG A 114 -6.16 -18.05 -14.52
C ARG A 114 -7.14 -17.17 -13.76
N ILE A 115 -8.23 -16.78 -14.40
CA ILE A 115 -9.37 -16.13 -13.74
C ILE A 115 -10.25 -17.26 -13.15
N THR A 116 -10.34 -17.31 -11.80
CA THR A 116 -11.06 -18.38 -11.08
C THR A 116 -12.43 -17.93 -10.55
N GLY A 117 -12.79 -16.65 -10.73
CA GLY A 117 -14.03 -16.04 -10.31
C GLY A 117 -14.23 -14.68 -10.96
N ARG A 118 -15.32 -13.96 -10.59
CA ARG A 118 -15.58 -12.61 -11.13
C ARG A 118 -14.44 -11.62 -10.79
N ASP A 119 -13.80 -11.78 -9.61
CA ASP A 119 -12.85 -10.83 -9.04
C ASP A 119 -11.57 -11.53 -8.53
N THR A 120 -11.28 -12.78 -8.96
CA THR A 120 -10.10 -13.53 -8.50
C THR A 120 -9.23 -13.95 -9.67
N ILE A 121 -7.95 -13.60 -9.59
CA ILE A 121 -6.91 -14.00 -10.53
C ILE A 121 -5.96 -14.95 -9.82
N SER A 122 -5.77 -16.16 -10.36
CA SER A 122 -4.87 -17.16 -9.80
C SER A 122 -3.63 -17.30 -10.66
N PHE A 123 -2.46 -17.19 -10.04
CA PHE A 123 -1.15 -17.41 -10.66
C PHE A 123 -0.59 -18.74 -10.17
N ASP A 124 -0.22 -19.62 -11.08
CA ASP A 124 0.50 -20.87 -10.78
C ASP A 124 1.98 -20.52 -10.53
N LEU A 125 2.37 -20.41 -9.25
CA LEU A 125 3.72 -20.00 -8.88
C LEU A 125 4.80 -20.99 -9.30
N THR A 126 4.45 -22.25 -9.53
CA THR A 126 5.41 -23.27 -9.99
C THR A 126 5.96 -22.96 -11.38
N ARG A 127 5.22 -22.19 -12.19
CA ARG A 127 5.63 -21.77 -13.53
C ARG A 127 6.50 -20.53 -13.57
N PHE A 128 6.45 -19.71 -12.50
CA PHE A 128 7.26 -18.50 -12.37
C PHE A 128 8.54 -18.74 -11.56
N ALA A 129 8.54 -19.81 -10.73
CA ALA A 129 9.67 -20.14 -9.88
C ALA A 129 10.82 -20.77 -10.67
N ASN A 130 12.03 -20.32 -10.35
CA ASN A 130 13.29 -20.87 -10.82
C ASN A 130 14.08 -21.48 -9.65
N GLU A 131 15.08 -22.30 -9.91
CA GLU A 131 15.96 -22.87 -8.87
C GLU A 131 16.73 -21.82 -8.06
N ARG A 132 16.96 -20.63 -8.64
CA ARG A 132 17.60 -19.49 -7.96
C ARG A 132 16.73 -18.93 -6.85
N ASP A 133 15.40 -18.98 -7.02
CA ASP A 133 14.48 -18.35 -6.10
C ASP A 133 14.58 -19.01 -4.72
N ASN A 134 14.83 -18.20 -3.71
CA ASN A 134 14.96 -18.67 -2.34
C ASN A 134 13.67 -18.53 -1.56
N SER A 135 12.97 -17.42 -1.74
CA SER A 135 11.80 -17.01 -0.98
C SER A 135 10.57 -16.82 -1.86
N LEU A 136 9.41 -16.76 -1.23
CA LEU A 136 8.16 -16.39 -1.87
C LEU A 136 8.28 -15.02 -2.56
N LYS A 137 8.96 -14.06 -1.92
CA LYS A 137 9.22 -12.71 -2.47
C LYS A 137 9.86 -12.76 -3.85
N ASP A 138 10.84 -13.65 -4.06
CA ASP A 138 11.55 -13.78 -5.34
C ASP A 138 10.60 -14.22 -6.46
N VAL A 139 9.64 -15.08 -6.16
CA VAL A 139 8.63 -15.55 -7.13
C VAL A 139 7.56 -14.48 -7.37
N LEU A 140 7.07 -13.82 -6.30
CA LEU A 140 6.04 -12.79 -6.42
C LEU A 140 6.48 -11.60 -7.27
N LYS A 141 7.75 -11.19 -7.19
CA LYS A 141 8.32 -10.11 -8.02
C LYS A 141 8.18 -10.36 -9.53
N LYS A 142 8.13 -11.63 -9.94
CA LYS A 142 8.02 -12.03 -11.35
C LYS A 142 6.58 -11.99 -11.87
N LEU A 143 5.58 -11.92 -10.98
CA LEU A 143 4.18 -11.93 -11.39
C LEU A 143 3.80 -10.64 -12.11
N PRO A 144 3.07 -10.75 -13.23
CA PRO A 144 2.57 -9.57 -13.94
C PRO A 144 1.58 -8.78 -13.09
N GLY A 145 1.70 -7.44 -13.12
CA GLY A 145 0.88 -6.54 -12.31
C GLY A 145 1.25 -6.49 -10.82
N VAL A 146 2.14 -7.36 -10.35
CA VAL A 146 2.64 -7.35 -8.96
C VAL A 146 3.96 -6.59 -8.89
N ASP A 147 4.08 -5.72 -7.91
CA ASP A 147 5.28 -4.99 -7.55
C ASP A 147 5.53 -5.09 -6.04
N ILE A 148 6.80 -5.16 -5.64
CA ILE A 148 7.18 -5.23 -4.22
C ILE A 148 8.19 -4.13 -3.92
N GLU A 149 7.78 -3.18 -3.08
CA GLU A 149 8.63 -2.08 -2.62
C GLU A 149 9.79 -2.59 -1.75
N LYS A 150 10.79 -1.73 -1.52
CA LYS A 150 11.95 -2.07 -0.64
C LYS A 150 11.55 -2.45 0.78
N ASN A 151 10.52 -1.80 1.33
CA ASN A 151 9.97 -2.09 2.66
C ASN A 151 9.16 -3.39 2.74
N GLY A 152 8.99 -4.13 1.62
CA GLY A 152 8.21 -5.35 1.49
C GLY A 152 6.74 -5.13 1.14
N ARG A 153 6.27 -3.89 0.89
CA ARG A 153 4.88 -3.64 0.50
C ARG A 153 4.60 -4.22 -0.88
N ILE A 154 3.61 -5.08 -0.96
CA ILE A 154 3.12 -5.66 -2.22
C ILE A 154 2.05 -4.74 -2.79
N ASN A 155 2.23 -4.32 -4.04
CA ASN A 155 1.25 -3.61 -4.83
C ASN A 155 0.75 -4.52 -5.96
N TYR A 156 -0.54 -4.42 -6.29
CA TYR A 156 -1.13 -5.04 -7.46
C TYR A 156 -1.79 -3.99 -8.34
N ASN A 157 -1.37 -3.90 -9.60
CA ASN A 157 -1.78 -2.86 -10.54
C ASN A 157 -1.65 -1.44 -9.96
N GLY A 158 -0.50 -1.18 -9.29
CA GLY A 158 -0.20 0.10 -8.63
C GLY A 158 -0.97 0.37 -7.32
N LYS A 159 -1.86 -0.55 -6.88
CA LYS A 159 -2.60 -0.44 -5.60
C LYS A 159 -1.99 -1.33 -4.53
N PRO A 160 -1.75 -0.84 -3.30
CA PRO A 160 -1.29 -1.69 -2.21
C PRO A 160 -2.33 -2.74 -1.83
N ILE A 161 -1.88 -3.95 -1.51
CA ILE A 161 -2.79 -4.98 -0.99
C ILE A 161 -3.20 -4.64 0.45
N ASN A 162 -4.48 -4.87 0.76
CA ASN A 162 -5.07 -4.61 2.08
C ASN A 162 -5.11 -5.84 2.98
N ARG A 163 -4.93 -7.04 2.42
CA ARG A 163 -4.91 -8.30 3.16
C ARG A 163 -3.97 -9.30 2.49
N PHE A 164 -3.18 -9.98 3.31
CA PHE A 164 -2.30 -11.07 2.89
C PHE A 164 -2.56 -12.30 3.76
N THR A 165 -2.79 -13.44 3.15
CA THR A 165 -3.05 -14.71 3.84
C THR A 165 -2.22 -15.84 3.26
N VAL A 166 -1.89 -16.82 4.09
CA VAL A 166 -1.32 -18.09 3.64
C VAL A 166 -2.25 -19.22 4.09
N GLU A 167 -2.67 -20.10 3.18
CA GLU A 167 -3.69 -21.13 3.44
C GLU A 167 -4.98 -20.55 4.06
N GLY A 168 -5.31 -19.28 3.72
CA GLY A 168 -6.49 -18.56 4.16
C GLY A 168 -6.42 -17.93 5.55
N LEU A 169 -5.28 -17.97 6.25
CA LEU A 169 -5.07 -17.37 7.56
C LEU A 169 -4.06 -16.22 7.49
N ASP A 170 -4.30 -15.17 8.28
CA ASP A 170 -3.37 -14.04 8.46
C ASP A 170 -2.57 -14.26 9.75
N LEU A 171 -1.44 -14.97 9.66
CA LEU A 171 -0.57 -15.31 10.77
C LEU A 171 0.04 -14.07 11.44
N THR A 172 0.40 -13.06 10.67
CA THR A 172 1.22 -11.91 11.11
C THR A 172 0.45 -10.61 11.27
N GLY A 173 -0.89 -10.67 11.13
CA GLY A 173 -1.74 -9.48 11.28
C GLY A 173 -1.42 -8.34 10.32
N GLY A 174 -1.06 -8.68 9.08
CA GLY A 174 -0.70 -7.70 8.05
C GLY A 174 0.79 -7.34 7.99
N LYS A 175 1.65 -7.90 8.86
CA LYS A 175 3.12 -7.77 8.80
C LYS A 175 3.73 -8.86 7.91
N TYR A 176 3.19 -9.02 6.72
CA TYR A 176 3.44 -10.17 5.83
C TYR A 176 4.87 -10.22 5.25
N ASN A 177 5.67 -9.16 5.38
CA ASN A 177 7.09 -9.17 4.96
C ASN A 177 7.86 -10.33 5.60
N GLN A 178 7.52 -10.68 6.87
CA GLN A 178 8.10 -11.86 7.54
C GLN A 178 7.79 -13.16 6.79
N LEU A 179 6.60 -13.29 6.20
CA LEU A 179 6.18 -14.50 5.48
C LEU A 179 6.79 -14.55 4.09
N GLU A 180 6.79 -13.43 3.34
CA GLU A 180 7.32 -13.41 1.98
C GLU A 180 8.83 -13.66 1.92
N GLU A 181 9.59 -13.28 2.96
CA GLU A 181 11.04 -13.50 3.06
C GLU A 181 11.40 -14.92 3.56
N ASN A 182 10.54 -15.58 4.35
CA ASN A 182 10.86 -16.85 5.01
C ASN A 182 10.18 -18.07 4.38
N ILE A 183 9.03 -17.93 3.70
CA ILE A 183 8.42 -19.02 2.93
C ILE A 183 9.31 -19.30 1.72
N LYS A 184 9.68 -20.58 1.51
CA LYS A 184 10.57 -20.96 0.41
C LYS A 184 9.84 -21.00 -0.93
N ALA A 185 10.48 -20.54 -1.97
CA ALA A 185 9.96 -20.56 -3.34
C ALA A 185 9.50 -21.96 -3.79
N LYS A 186 10.24 -23.02 -3.42
CA LYS A 186 9.93 -24.41 -3.77
C LYS A 186 8.65 -24.97 -3.12
N ASP A 187 8.19 -24.36 -2.01
CA ASP A 187 7.09 -24.85 -1.19
C ASP A 187 5.74 -24.21 -1.59
N VAL A 188 5.76 -23.16 -2.43
CA VAL A 188 4.55 -22.49 -2.89
C VAL A 188 3.96 -23.15 -4.13
N LYS A 189 2.60 -23.13 -4.23
CA LYS A 189 1.84 -23.67 -5.34
C LYS A 189 1.20 -22.58 -6.18
N LYS A 190 0.44 -21.69 -5.56
CA LYS A 190 -0.28 -20.64 -6.26
C LYS A 190 -0.42 -19.37 -5.41
N ALA A 191 -0.54 -18.22 -6.09
CA ALA A 191 -1.01 -16.97 -5.50
C ALA A 191 -2.37 -16.61 -6.10
N GLU A 192 -3.33 -16.25 -5.26
CA GLU A 192 -4.65 -15.76 -5.63
C GLU A 192 -4.75 -14.29 -5.30
N VAL A 193 -4.93 -13.44 -6.30
CA VAL A 193 -5.22 -12.03 -6.13
C VAL A 193 -6.73 -11.84 -6.20
N ILE A 194 -7.31 -11.30 -5.14
CA ILE A 194 -8.75 -11.10 -4.99
C ILE A 194 -8.99 -9.60 -5.03
N GLU A 195 -9.57 -9.11 -6.10
CA GLU A 195 -9.99 -7.73 -6.23
C GLU A 195 -11.34 -7.52 -5.54
N HIS A 196 -11.59 -6.31 -5.06
CA HIS A 196 -12.80 -5.96 -4.31
C HIS A 196 -13.04 -6.85 -3.08
N ASP A 197 -11.94 -7.24 -2.42
CA ASP A 197 -11.98 -8.17 -1.28
C ASP A 197 -12.86 -7.67 -0.14
N GLN A 198 -13.89 -8.45 0.21
CA GLN A 198 -14.70 -8.27 1.40
C GLN A 198 -14.48 -9.45 2.36
N PRO A 199 -13.57 -9.32 3.35
CA PRO A 199 -13.20 -10.42 4.22
C PRO A 199 -14.29 -10.80 5.24
N ILE A 200 -15.24 -9.90 5.51
CA ILE A 200 -16.35 -10.17 6.43
C ILE A 200 -17.46 -10.90 5.67
N LYS A 201 -17.69 -12.18 6.00
CA LYS A 201 -18.70 -13.01 5.34
C LYS A 201 -20.09 -12.38 5.37
N ALA A 202 -20.45 -11.79 6.50
CA ALA A 202 -21.73 -11.10 6.70
C ALA A 202 -21.96 -9.90 5.75
N LEU A 203 -20.90 -9.32 5.22
CA LEU A 203 -20.90 -8.17 4.31
C LEU A 203 -20.65 -8.55 2.85
N GLN A 204 -20.26 -9.78 2.56
CA GLN A 204 -20.05 -10.25 1.18
C GLN A 204 -21.34 -10.04 0.37
N SER A 205 -21.21 -9.60 -0.88
CA SER A 205 -22.31 -9.18 -1.76
C SER A 205 -23.14 -7.97 -1.33
N LYS A 206 -23.04 -7.52 -0.07
CA LYS A 206 -23.85 -6.41 0.48
C LYS A 206 -23.10 -5.08 0.44
N THR A 207 -21.81 -5.08 0.79
CA THR A 207 -20.94 -3.89 0.71
C THR A 207 -19.85 -4.10 -0.31
N PHE A 208 -19.54 -3.04 -1.02
CA PHE A 208 -18.40 -3.02 -1.94
C PHE A 208 -17.15 -2.47 -1.25
N THR A 209 -16.02 -3.03 -1.60
CA THR A 209 -14.71 -2.49 -1.25
C THR A 209 -13.85 -2.36 -2.49
N ASP A 210 -12.93 -1.41 -2.51
CA ASP A 210 -11.89 -1.29 -3.54
C ASP A 210 -10.58 -1.94 -3.06
N ASN A 211 -10.67 -2.82 -2.06
CA ASN A 211 -9.55 -3.52 -1.46
C ASN A 211 -9.06 -4.66 -2.35
N VAL A 212 -7.76 -4.89 -2.31
CA VAL A 212 -7.11 -6.04 -2.96
C VAL A 212 -6.54 -6.95 -1.90
N ALA A 213 -6.81 -8.25 -2.00
CA ALA A 213 -6.20 -9.27 -1.14
C ALA A 213 -5.32 -10.22 -1.94
N MET A 214 -4.34 -10.80 -1.27
CA MET A 214 -3.51 -11.88 -1.81
C MET A 214 -3.52 -13.06 -0.87
N ASN A 215 -3.82 -14.26 -1.41
CA ASN A 215 -3.76 -15.52 -0.70
C ASN A 215 -2.73 -16.45 -1.34
N ILE A 216 -1.82 -16.99 -0.53
CA ILE A 216 -0.81 -17.95 -0.97
C ILE A 216 -1.24 -19.35 -0.57
N ALA A 217 -1.26 -20.27 -1.51
CA ALA A 217 -1.44 -21.69 -1.25
C ALA A 217 -0.11 -22.42 -1.37
N LEU A 218 0.20 -23.26 -0.39
CA LEU A 218 1.38 -24.11 -0.36
C LEU A 218 1.14 -25.42 -1.10
N LYS A 219 2.21 -26.10 -1.50
CA LYS A 219 2.17 -27.50 -1.93
C LYS A 219 1.76 -28.38 -0.76
N ASP A 220 1.03 -29.46 -1.02
CA ASP A 220 0.60 -30.40 0.02
C ASP A 220 1.80 -30.97 0.80
N SER A 221 2.94 -31.14 0.10
CA SER A 221 4.19 -31.60 0.68
C SER A 221 4.83 -30.63 1.68
N ALA A 222 4.45 -29.37 1.69
CA ALA A 222 5.00 -28.32 2.60
C ALA A 222 4.03 -27.96 3.74
N ARG A 223 2.74 -28.29 3.57
CA ARG A 223 1.70 -27.96 4.54
C ARG A 223 1.86 -28.78 5.82
N ASP A 224 1.61 -28.13 6.97
CA ASP A 224 1.67 -28.70 8.33
C ASP A 224 3.05 -29.21 8.75
N LYS A 225 4.11 -29.02 7.94
CA LYS A 225 5.48 -29.39 8.30
C LYS A 225 6.19 -28.29 9.06
N LEU A 226 7.05 -28.68 10.01
CA LEU A 226 7.96 -27.78 10.67
C LEU A 226 9.14 -27.46 9.74
N MET A 227 9.38 -26.18 9.50
CA MET A 227 10.38 -25.66 8.56
C MET A 227 11.38 -24.76 9.28
N PRO A 228 12.39 -25.32 9.97
CA PRO A 228 13.46 -24.50 10.54
C PRO A 228 14.43 -24.06 9.45
N THR A 229 14.89 -22.81 9.58
CA THR A 229 15.91 -22.20 8.72
C THR A 229 16.91 -21.45 9.60
N LEU A 230 18.19 -21.71 9.42
CA LEU A 230 19.31 -21.04 10.09
C LEU A 230 20.15 -20.31 9.05
N LYS A 231 20.51 -19.04 9.31
CA LYS A 231 21.31 -18.19 8.41
C LYS A 231 22.40 -17.44 9.17
N PRO A 232 23.52 -18.10 9.59
CA PRO A 232 24.68 -17.39 10.13
C PRO A 232 25.45 -16.66 9.04
N TYR A 233 26.13 -15.57 9.40
CA TYR A 233 27.07 -14.87 8.54
C TYR A 233 28.28 -14.31 9.30
N VAL A 234 29.36 -14.12 8.57
CA VAL A 234 30.54 -13.35 8.98
C VAL A 234 30.71 -12.22 7.98
N LEU A 235 30.86 -11.01 8.48
CA LEU A 235 31.14 -9.80 7.70
C LEU A 235 32.58 -9.37 7.99
N ALA A 236 33.47 -9.58 7.05
CA ALA A 236 34.82 -9.11 7.09
C ALA A 236 34.91 -7.69 6.53
N GLY A 237 35.28 -6.75 7.37
CA GLY A 237 35.40 -5.33 7.07
C GLY A 237 36.16 -4.64 8.18
N HIS A 238 36.08 -3.34 8.27
CA HIS A 238 36.70 -2.61 9.37
C HIS A 238 35.66 -1.79 10.14
N PRO A 239 35.19 -2.27 11.32
CA PRO A 239 35.48 -3.53 12.02
C PRO A 239 34.76 -4.76 11.46
N SER A 240 35.28 -5.98 11.71
CA SER A 240 34.64 -7.24 11.35
C SER A 240 33.48 -7.58 12.29
N HIS A 241 32.43 -8.24 11.76
CA HIS A 241 31.21 -8.56 12.51
C HIS A 241 30.70 -9.98 12.23
N VAL A 242 29.92 -10.49 13.17
CA VAL A 242 29.18 -11.75 13.03
C VAL A 242 27.70 -11.50 13.30
N GLY A 243 26.84 -12.30 12.69
CA GLY A 243 25.41 -12.24 12.92
C GLY A 243 24.68 -13.41 12.28
N GLY A 244 23.36 -13.33 12.25
CA GLY A 244 22.54 -14.36 11.62
C GLY A 244 21.09 -14.35 12.09
N SER A 245 20.30 -15.28 11.52
CA SER A 245 18.90 -15.44 11.87
C SER A 245 18.51 -16.91 12.01
N ILE A 246 17.51 -17.16 12.87
CA ILE A 246 16.82 -18.44 13.03
C ILE A 246 15.35 -18.17 12.80
N ASN A 247 14.75 -18.91 11.89
CA ASN A 247 13.31 -18.89 11.65
C ASN A 247 12.77 -20.32 11.75
N ILE A 248 11.70 -20.53 12.53
CA ILE A 248 11.01 -21.80 12.68
C ILE A 248 9.54 -21.54 12.34
N MET A 249 9.03 -22.22 11.32
CA MET A 249 7.70 -21.97 10.82
C MET A 249 6.93 -23.27 10.58
N GLN A 250 5.64 -23.26 10.91
CA GLN A 250 4.69 -24.31 10.55
C GLN A 250 3.41 -23.64 10.01
N ILE A 251 3.01 -23.98 8.80
CA ILE A 251 1.84 -23.39 8.14
C ILE A 251 0.85 -24.47 7.78
N GLY A 252 -0.33 -24.43 8.38
CA GLY A 252 -1.46 -25.30 8.12
C GLY A 252 -2.76 -24.51 7.93
N LYS A 253 -3.83 -25.18 7.54
CA LYS A 253 -5.17 -24.58 7.36
C LYS A 253 -5.90 -24.27 8.66
N LYS A 254 -5.52 -24.93 9.76
CA LYS A 254 -6.17 -24.76 11.08
C LYS A 254 -5.29 -24.10 12.13
N LYS A 255 -3.98 -24.28 12.01
CA LYS A 255 -2.98 -23.75 12.93
C LYS A 255 -1.77 -23.31 12.15
N GLN A 256 -1.24 -22.15 12.51
CA GLN A 256 0.03 -21.66 11.99
C GLN A 256 0.84 -21.07 13.13
N MET A 257 2.16 -21.21 13.05
CA MET A 257 3.10 -20.59 14.00
C MET A 257 4.38 -20.19 13.29
N MET A 258 5.01 -19.12 13.78
CA MET A 258 6.31 -18.66 13.35
C MET A 258 7.08 -18.07 14.52
N TYR A 259 8.31 -18.52 14.70
CA TYR A 259 9.29 -17.99 15.63
C TYR A 259 10.47 -17.49 14.83
N ASP A 260 10.86 -16.25 15.04
CA ASP A 260 11.93 -15.62 14.30
C ASP A 260 12.85 -14.84 15.24
N ALA A 261 14.15 -15.08 15.13
CA ALA A 261 15.18 -14.37 15.86
C ALA A 261 16.29 -13.95 14.89
N GLU A 262 16.69 -12.68 14.90
CA GLU A 262 17.69 -12.14 14.00
C GLU A 262 18.59 -11.14 14.72
N TYR A 263 19.90 -11.30 14.55
CA TYR A 263 20.93 -10.35 14.96
C TYR A 263 21.67 -9.85 13.71
N ASP A 264 21.64 -8.56 13.48
CA ASP A 264 22.16 -7.94 12.25
C ASP A 264 23.09 -6.76 12.51
N ARG A 265 24.19 -6.74 11.74
CA ARG A 265 25.17 -5.67 11.66
C ARG A 265 25.55 -5.31 10.21
N THR A 266 24.74 -5.72 9.25
CA THR A 266 25.01 -5.53 7.82
C THR A 266 24.39 -4.25 7.24
N GLY A 267 23.73 -3.43 8.06
CA GLY A 267 22.95 -2.27 7.61
C GLY A 267 21.49 -2.57 7.37
N LYS A 268 21.03 -3.81 7.40
CA LYS A 268 19.65 -4.21 7.18
C LYS A 268 18.69 -3.56 8.20
N ASN A 269 17.56 -3.08 7.72
CA ASN A 269 16.51 -2.55 8.57
C ASN A 269 15.55 -3.67 9.02
N LEU A 270 15.81 -4.24 10.20
CA LEU A 270 14.95 -5.30 10.74
C LEU A 270 13.52 -4.83 11.04
N GLY A 271 13.29 -3.52 11.19
CA GLY A 271 11.97 -2.94 11.42
C GLY A 271 10.99 -3.18 10.27
N TYR A 272 11.47 -3.32 9.03
CA TYR A 272 10.61 -3.61 7.88
C TYR A 272 9.83 -4.92 8.03
N ALA A 273 10.40 -5.91 8.70
CA ALA A 273 9.70 -7.16 8.99
C ALA A 273 8.48 -6.98 9.91
N LEU A 274 8.48 -5.93 10.74
CA LEU A 274 7.44 -5.63 11.73
C LEU A 274 6.49 -4.52 11.29
N ASN A 275 6.67 -3.94 10.10
CA ASN A 275 5.80 -2.91 9.56
C ASN A 275 4.41 -3.47 9.21
N GLN A 276 3.37 -2.75 9.62
CA GLN A 276 1.98 -3.01 9.23
C GLN A 276 1.80 -2.62 7.76
N LEU A 277 1.94 -3.56 6.84
CA LEU A 277 1.87 -3.34 5.39
C LEU A 277 0.48 -3.56 4.82
N ALA A 278 -0.30 -4.45 5.43
CA ALA A 278 -1.70 -4.66 5.09
C ALA A 278 -2.58 -4.40 6.31
N SER A 279 -3.63 -3.62 6.13
CA SER A 279 -4.60 -3.34 7.18
C SER A 279 -6.01 -3.38 6.61
N TYR A 280 -6.76 -4.35 7.06
CA TYR A 280 -8.22 -4.34 7.00
C TYR A 280 -8.72 -4.01 8.39
N SER A 281 -8.59 -2.74 8.76
CA SER A 281 -8.96 -2.31 10.11
C SER A 281 -10.46 -2.02 10.19
N ASN A 282 -11.14 -2.79 11.03
CA ASN A 282 -12.50 -2.49 11.49
C ASN A 282 -12.49 -1.66 12.78
N ARG A 283 -11.32 -1.28 13.26
CA ARG A 283 -11.16 -0.43 14.44
C ARG A 283 -11.53 1.01 14.12
N LEU A 284 -12.00 1.73 15.11
CA LEU A 284 -12.01 3.19 15.08
C LEU A 284 -10.56 3.67 15.07
N ALA A 285 -10.33 4.84 14.47
CA ALA A 285 -8.98 5.37 14.40
C ALA A 285 -8.38 5.51 15.82
N PRO A 286 -7.23 4.89 16.12
CA PRO A 286 -6.60 5.05 17.41
C PRO A 286 -6.07 6.49 17.55
N ALA A 287 -6.09 7.00 18.76
CA ALA A 287 -5.37 8.22 19.08
C ALA A 287 -3.86 7.94 19.15
N SER A 288 -3.06 8.99 19.11
CA SER A 288 -1.60 8.91 19.26
C SER A 288 -1.08 10.08 20.06
N LEU A 289 0.02 9.85 20.80
CA LEU A 289 0.70 10.93 21.52
C LEU A 289 1.16 12.01 20.54
N PRO A 290 0.99 13.29 20.89
CA PRO A 290 1.59 14.39 20.15
C PRO A 290 3.12 14.26 20.11
N SER A 291 3.72 14.56 18.96
CA SER A 291 5.18 14.58 18.81
C SER A 291 5.70 15.99 19.11
N TRP A 292 6.10 16.22 20.37
CA TRP A 292 6.64 17.51 20.83
C TRP A 292 8.09 17.71 20.43
N ILE A 293 8.90 16.68 20.65
CA ILE A 293 10.33 16.61 20.40
C ILE A 293 10.57 15.37 19.57
N SER A 294 11.37 15.49 18.51
CA SER A 294 11.70 14.36 17.65
C SER A 294 13.08 13.80 17.97
N VAL A 295 13.16 12.49 18.10
CA VAL A 295 14.47 11.81 18.13
C VAL A 295 15.15 12.01 16.78
N PRO A 296 16.46 12.31 16.74
CA PRO A 296 17.20 12.33 15.48
C PRO A 296 16.96 11.03 14.70
N SER A 297 16.61 11.14 13.43
CA SER A 297 16.36 9.99 12.56
C SER A 297 17.55 9.73 11.63
N LEU A 298 17.62 8.50 11.13
CA LEU A 298 18.51 8.17 10.01
C LEU A 298 17.99 8.85 8.74
N ASP A 299 18.84 9.60 8.07
CA ASP A 299 18.56 10.14 6.75
C ASP A 299 18.93 9.06 5.71
N THR A 300 18.03 8.80 4.75
CA THR A 300 18.14 7.69 3.80
C THR A 300 17.94 8.12 2.36
N PRO A 301 18.84 8.97 1.81
CA PRO A 301 18.76 9.42 0.42
C PRO A 301 19.02 8.30 -0.59
N ILE A 302 19.72 7.26 -0.17
CA ILE A 302 20.01 6.05 -0.95
C ILE A 302 19.63 4.80 -0.14
N ASP A 303 20.01 3.61 -0.60
CA ASP A 303 19.75 2.37 0.11
C ASP A 303 20.29 2.41 1.54
N GLU A 304 19.42 2.21 2.54
CA GLU A 304 19.73 2.32 3.97
C GLU A 304 20.92 1.44 4.38
N GLU A 305 21.06 0.26 3.76
CA GLU A 305 22.15 -0.68 4.05
C GLU A 305 23.55 -0.08 3.79
N ARG A 306 23.63 0.95 2.94
CA ARG A 306 24.89 1.65 2.64
C ARG A 306 25.22 2.77 3.63
N LEU A 307 24.22 3.26 4.35
CA LEU A 307 24.34 4.41 5.27
C LEU A 307 24.26 4.00 6.74
N ARG A 308 23.66 2.85 7.01
CA ARG A 308 23.34 2.39 8.36
C ARG A 308 24.50 1.58 8.97
N PHE A 309 25.19 2.15 9.96
CA PHE A 309 26.12 1.42 10.80
C PHE A 309 25.34 0.90 12.01
N ASN A 310 24.79 -0.30 11.91
CA ASN A 310 23.84 -0.82 12.90
C ASN A 310 24.37 -1.95 13.77
N THR A 311 23.70 -2.12 14.92
CA THR A 311 23.62 -3.35 15.69
C THR A 311 22.17 -3.55 16.04
N SER A 312 21.51 -4.52 15.40
CA SER A 312 20.06 -4.70 15.49
C SER A 312 19.72 -6.12 15.94
N GLN A 313 18.66 -6.24 16.75
CA GLN A 313 18.14 -7.52 17.23
C GLN A 313 16.63 -7.52 17.06
N LYS A 314 16.08 -8.62 16.57
CA LYS A 314 14.64 -8.83 16.40
C LYS A 314 14.26 -10.20 16.92
N TYR A 315 13.18 -10.24 17.70
CA TYR A 315 12.54 -11.47 18.14
C TYR A 315 11.05 -11.36 17.84
N SER A 316 10.47 -12.38 17.22
CA SER A 316 9.07 -12.39 16.83
C SER A 316 8.44 -13.75 17.08
N ILE A 317 7.27 -13.74 17.70
CA ILE A 317 6.43 -14.90 17.95
C ILE A 317 5.06 -14.61 17.35
N ASN A 318 4.63 -15.45 16.42
CA ASN A 318 3.32 -15.35 15.78
C ASN A 318 2.63 -16.71 15.86
N HIS A 319 1.40 -16.72 16.36
CA HIS A 319 0.59 -17.91 16.46
C HIS A 319 -0.85 -17.60 16.10
N ILE A 320 -1.44 -18.39 15.21
CA ILE A 320 -2.87 -18.33 14.89
C ILE A 320 -3.47 -19.73 14.89
N LYS A 321 -4.68 -19.85 15.46
CA LYS A 321 -5.43 -21.11 15.53
C LYS A 321 -6.89 -20.86 15.22
N LYS A 322 -7.47 -21.69 14.36
CA LYS A 322 -8.92 -21.82 14.21
C LYS A 322 -9.47 -22.64 15.35
N ASN A 323 -10.30 -22.03 16.20
CA ASN A 323 -10.95 -22.72 17.31
C ASN A 323 -12.17 -23.51 16.84
N LYS A 324 -12.94 -22.93 15.89
CA LYS A 324 -14.08 -23.52 15.18
C LYS A 324 -14.02 -23.15 13.72
N ALA A 325 -14.92 -23.66 12.90
CA ALA A 325 -14.90 -23.39 11.45
C ALA A 325 -14.83 -21.90 11.09
N ASP A 326 -15.46 -21.03 11.88
CA ASP A 326 -15.58 -19.60 11.61
C ASP A 326 -14.99 -18.71 12.73
N ALA A 327 -14.18 -19.29 13.63
CA ALA A 327 -13.55 -18.58 14.74
C ALA A 327 -12.05 -18.83 14.77
N GLU A 328 -11.26 -17.78 14.94
CA GLU A 328 -9.80 -17.84 15.02
C GLU A 328 -9.27 -16.92 16.11
N THR A 329 -8.20 -17.37 16.77
CA THR A 329 -7.46 -16.57 17.75
C THR A 329 -6.02 -16.42 17.31
N ARG A 330 -5.50 -15.20 17.34
CA ARG A 330 -4.12 -14.84 17.04
C ARG A 330 -3.45 -14.21 18.23
N ILE A 331 -2.20 -14.59 18.44
CA ILE A 331 -1.28 -13.98 19.42
C ILE A 331 0.01 -13.61 18.69
N GLU A 332 0.48 -12.43 18.93
CA GLU A 332 1.69 -11.89 18.34
C GLU A 332 2.49 -11.17 19.41
N ALA A 333 3.79 -11.50 19.53
CA ALA A 333 4.73 -10.81 20.39
C ALA A 333 6.00 -10.49 19.60
N ASN A 334 6.44 -9.22 19.65
CA ASN A 334 7.62 -8.77 18.92
C ASN A 334 8.48 -7.90 19.81
N TYR A 335 9.81 -8.08 19.72
CA TYR A 335 10.79 -7.18 20.27
C TYR A 335 11.79 -6.78 19.19
N LEU A 336 12.09 -5.50 19.13
CA LEU A 336 13.07 -4.94 18.22
C LEU A 336 13.99 -3.99 18.98
N ARG A 337 15.30 -4.25 18.96
CA ARG A 337 16.32 -3.31 19.37
C ARG A 337 17.15 -2.90 18.17
N THR A 338 17.34 -1.59 17.99
CA THR A 338 18.23 -1.05 16.97
C THR A 338 19.19 -0.06 17.60
N VAL A 339 20.48 -0.21 17.32
CA VAL A 339 21.48 0.82 17.55
C VAL A 339 22.03 1.20 16.19
N THR A 340 21.86 2.45 15.80
CA THR A 340 22.28 2.93 14.47
C THR A 340 23.14 4.17 14.62
N ARG A 341 24.23 4.23 13.86
CA ARG A 341 25.10 5.40 13.78
C ARG A 341 25.10 5.95 12.36
N GLN A 342 25.19 7.26 12.26
CA GLN A 342 25.32 7.99 10.99
C GLN A 342 26.17 9.24 11.20
N GLU A 343 27.01 9.53 10.23
CA GLU A 343 27.75 10.77 10.13
C GLU A 343 27.31 11.53 8.89
N ARG A 344 27.06 12.84 9.05
CA ARG A 344 26.51 13.70 8.01
C ARG A 344 27.08 15.11 8.15
N GLU A 345 27.45 15.68 7.01
CA GLU A 345 27.68 17.11 6.86
C GLU A 345 26.48 17.75 6.14
N ASN A 346 26.03 18.89 6.61
CA ASN A 346 24.88 19.62 6.07
C ASN A 346 25.21 21.07 5.87
N MET A 347 24.88 21.62 4.70
CA MET A 347 24.87 23.04 4.42
C MET A 347 23.45 23.45 4.02
N SER A 348 22.83 24.34 4.78
CA SER A 348 21.48 24.85 4.48
C SER A 348 21.53 26.34 4.23
N ILE A 349 20.92 26.78 3.13
CA ILE A 349 20.77 28.18 2.72
C ILE A 349 19.28 28.50 2.79
N TYR A 350 18.94 29.50 3.61
CA TYR A 350 17.58 29.98 3.82
C TYR A 350 17.40 31.34 3.16
N ASP A 351 16.44 31.42 2.26
CA ASP A 351 15.99 32.69 1.69
C ASP A 351 14.70 33.13 2.39
N LEU A 352 14.85 34.10 3.25
CA LEU A 352 13.77 34.63 4.10
C LEU A 352 13.23 35.99 3.58
N GLY A 353 13.58 36.39 2.34
CA GLY A 353 13.15 37.63 1.71
C GLY A 353 13.92 38.87 2.24
N GLY A 354 15.10 38.67 2.83
CA GLY A 354 16.08 39.68 3.19
C GLY A 354 17.06 40.01 2.05
N GLU A 355 18.03 40.94 2.31
CA GLU A 355 19.05 41.28 1.32
C GLU A 355 20.05 40.14 1.04
N ALA A 356 20.33 39.32 2.05
CA ALA A 356 21.22 38.19 1.94
C ALA A 356 20.57 36.90 2.52
N PRO A 357 20.83 35.72 1.92
CA PRO A 357 20.37 34.45 2.47
C PRO A 357 21.12 34.09 3.76
N THR A 358 20.44 33.41 4.68
CA THR A 358 21.08 32.86 5.89
C THR A 358 21.67 31.47 5.57
N VAL A 359 22.99 31.32 5.79
CA VAL A 359 23.70 30.05 5.59
C VAL A 359 24.00 29.40 6.93
N THR A 360 23.75 28.09 7.06
CA THR A 360 24.12 27.30 8.23
C THR A 360 24.85 26.04 7.79
N THR A 361 25.98 25.75 8.46
CA THR A 361 26.77 24.51 8.21
C THR A 361 26.83 23.69 9.48
N GLU A 362 26.69 22.36 9.37
CA GLU A 362 26.75 21.42 10.49
C GLU A 362 27.48 20.15 10.10
N HIS A 363 28.39 19.71 10.97
CA HIS A 363 28.90 18.36 10.99
C HIS A 363 28.20 17.60 12.14
N ASN A 364 27.53 16.51 11.86
CA ASN A 364 26.65 15.85 12.81
C ASN A 364 26.92 14.34 12.90
N HIS A 365 27.40 13.91 14.09
CA HIS A 365 27.52 12.50 14.45
C HIS A 365 26.26 12.06 15.21
N LYS A 366 25.42 11.25 14.61
CA LYS A 366 24.19 10.71 15.21
C LYS A 366 24.37 9.28 15.71
N THR A 367 23.93 9.03 16.92
CA THR A 367 23.73 7.66 17.44
C THR A 367 22.29 7.55 17.91
N MET A 368 21.56 6.57 17.37
CA MET A 368 20.15 6.33 17.67
C MET A 368 20.00 4.92 18.24
N ILE A 369 19.36 4.83 19.39
CA ILE A 369 19.02 3.56 20.06
C ILE A 369 17.49 3.52 20.15
N SER A 370 16.91 2.43 19.72
CA SER A 370 15.48 2.19 19.85
C SER A 370 15.24 0.79 20.34
N ASP A 371 14.47 0.67 21.43
CA ASP A 371 13.95 -0.58 21.97
C ASP A 371 12.43 -0.51 21.85
N ALA A 372 11.81 -1.52 21.24
CA ALA A 372 10.37 -1.59 21.08
C ALA A 372 9.87 -3.01 21.35
N PHE A 373 8.85 -3.13 22.19
CA PHE A 373 8.13 -4.37 22.44
C PHE A 373 6.67 -4.18 22.11
N ASN A 374 6.05 -5.15 21.44
CA ASN A 374 4.63 -5.18 21.12
C ASN A 374 4.06 -6.57 21.43
N LEU A 375 2.94 -6.61 22.15
CA LEU A 375 2.13 -7.80 22.39
C LEU A 375 0.70 -7.53 21.91
N GLN A 376 0.17 -8.41 21.07
CA GLN A 376 -1.19 -8.30 20.56
C GLN A 376 -1.91 -9.65 20.67
N TRP A 377 -3.12 -9.60 21.20
CA TRP A 377 -4.10 -10.68 21.15
C TRP A 377 -5.28 -10.25 20.31
N GLU A 378 -5.77 -11.13 19.44
CA GLU A 378 -6.97 -10.91 18.63
C GLU A 378 -7.80 -12.18 18.59
N ASN A 379 -9.11 -12.04 18.79
CA ASN A 379 -10.09 -13.10 18.62
C ASN A 379 -11.14 -12.66 17.60
N LYS A 380 -11.36 -13.47 16.56
CA LYS A 380 -12.23 -13.14 15.44
C LYS A 380 -13.22 -14.27 15.18
N VAL A 381 -14.50 -13.92 15.06
CA VAL A 381 -15.59 -14.79 14.63
C VAL A 381 -16.15 -14.24 13.34
N ASN A 382 -16.20 -15.06 12.26
CA ASN A 382 -16.59 -14.59 10.92
C ASN A 382 -17.63 -15.52 10.29
N LYS A 383 -18.89 -15.34 10.68
CA LYS A 383 -20.04 -16.09 10.16
C LYS A 383 -20.86 -15.24 9.17
N ALA A 384 -21.75 -15.87 8.43
CA ALA A 384 -22.62 -15.18 7.47
C ALA A 384 -23.61 -14.21 8.13
N GLU A 385 -24.03 -14.49 9.36
CA GLU A 385 -25.04 -13.71 10.10
C GLU A 385 -24.45 -12.86 11.22
N HIS A 386 -23.22 -13.15 11.62
CA HIS A 386 -22.55 -12.50 12.74
C HIS A 386 -21.05 -12.38 12.49
N TYR A 387 -20.52 -11.19 12.75
CA TYR A 387 -19.08 -10.96 12.82
C TYR A 387 -18.70 -10.36 14.16
N GLY A 388 -17.63 -10.88 14.77
CA GLY A 388 -17.05 -10.34 15.98
C GLY A 388 -15.52 -10.25 15.82
N ASN A 389 -14.94 -9.16 16.30
CA ASN A 389 -13.50 -8.98 16.43
C ASN A 389 -13.20 -8.27 17.75
N GLU A 390 -12.38 -8.88 18.55
CA GLU A 390 -11.86 -8.36 19.81
C GLU A 390 -10.34 -8.29 19.71
N SER A 391 -9.76 -7.23 20.22
CA SER A 391 -8.30 -7.16 20.26
C SER A 391 -7.82 -6.34 21.46
N ILE A 392 -6.72 -6.78 22.02
CA ILE A 392 -5.97 -6.10 23.07
C ILE A 392 -4.52 -6.00 22.60
N SER A 393 -3.93 -4.84 22.75
CA SER A 393 -2.50 -4.62 22.46
C SER A 393 -1.82 -3.82 23.55
N LEU A 394 -0.60 -4.24 23.86
CA LEU A 394 0.36 -3.54 24.71
C LEU A 394 1.59 -3.23 23.86
N SER A 395 1.99 -1.98 23.81
CA SER A 395 3.23 -1.57 23.14
C SER A 395 4.05 -0.70 24.08
N THR A 396 5.32 -0.99 24.20
CA THR A 396 6.28 -0.12 24.88
C THR A 396 7.44 0.16 23.97
N ALA A 397 7.91 1.40 23.97
CA ALA A 397 9.06 1.80 23.18
C ALA A 397 9.92 2.80 23.96
N GLN A 398 11.23 2.69 23.80
CA GLN A 398 12.16 3.71 24.25
C GLN A 398 13.07 4.09 23.09
N SER A 399 13.07 5.36 22.75
CA SER A 399 13.98 5.90 21.75
C SER A 399 14.96 6.87 22.41
N ASP A 400 16.23 6.70 22.14
CA ASP A 400 17.34 7.54 22.66
C ASP A 400 18.20 7.94 21.46
N GLY A 401 18.31 9.25 21.20
CA GLY A 401 19.10 9.82 20.13
C GLY A 401 20.13 10.79 20.67
N LEU A 402 21.38 10.54 20.35
CA LEU A 402 22.52 11.41 20.65
C LEU A 402 23.03 12.03 19.35
N SER A 403 23.18 13.33 19.31
CA SER A 403 23.80 14.09 18.23
C SER A 403 24.92 14.96 18.78
N ASN A 404 26.13 14.75 18.26
CA ASN A 404 27.25 15.66 18.47
C ASN A 404 27.35 16.55 17.23
N ILE A 405 27.22 17.86 17.43
CA ILE A 405 27.11 18.86 16.37
C ILE A 405 28.33 19.76 16.44
N ASN A 406 29.09 19.80 15.33
CA ASN A 406 30.33 20.57 15.20
C ASN A 406 31.33 20.31 16.35
N ASP A 407 31.31 19.08 16.92
CA ASP A 407 32.14 18.62 18.05
C ASP A 407 32.08 19.47 19.32
N THR A 408 31.22 20.48 19.36
CA THR A 408 31.12 21.43 20.49
C THR A 408 29.77 21.34 21.23
N LEU A 409 28.72 20.87 20.55
CA LEU A 409 27.38 20.83 21.13
C LEU A 409 26.84 19.41 21.14
N THR A 410 26.38 18.98 22.31
CA THR A 410 25.74 17.69 22.49
C THR A 410 24.25 17.87 22.69
N GLN A 411 23.46 17.24 21.83
CA GLN A 411 22.02 17.08 21.99
C GLN A 411 21.66 15.64 22.23
N ARG A 412 20.94 15.34 23.31
CA ARG A 412 20.35 14.02 23.57
C ARG A 412 18.84 14.13 23.70
N VAL A 413 18.14 13.24 23.03
CA VAL A 413 16.67 13.12 23.10
C VAL A 413 16.32 11.71 23.59
N ARG A 414 15.54 11.62 24.67
CA ARG A 414 15.07 10.35 25.22
C ARG A 414 13.54 10.34 25.28
N ILE A 415 12.89 9.32 24.68
CA ILE A 415 11.42 9.25 24.60
C ILE A 415 10.95 7.82 24.95
N PRO A 416 10.72 7.51 26.26
CA PRO A 416 9.97 6.33 26.64
C PRO A 416 8.48 6.54 26.37
N LYS A 417 7.81 5.48 25.89
CA LYS A 417 6.38 5.42 25.59
C LYS A 417 5.77 4.12 26.07
N LEU A 418 4.51 4.19 26.50
CA LEU A 418 3.64 3.06 26.81
C LEU A 418 2.30 3.29 26.15
N ASP A 419 1.84 2.31 25.37
CA ASP A 419 0.56 2.33 24.68
C ASP A 419 -0.23 1.08 25.03
N LEU A 420 -1.45 1.26 25.53
CA LEU A 420 -2.43 0.21 25.80
C LEU A 420 -3.65 0.49 24.93
N SER A 421 -4.14 -0.52 24.22
CA SER A 421 -5.32 -0.38 23.37
C SER A 421 -6.19 -1.62 23.46
N ALA A 422 -7.50 -1.41 23.61
CA ALA A 422 -8.52 -2.45 23.54
C ALA A 422 -9.59 -2.04 22.54
N SER A 423 -10.05 -2.98 21.71
CA SER A 423 -11.11 -2.72 20.75
C SER A 423 -12.05 -3.90 20.58
N ILE A 424 -13.32 -3.57 20.35
CA ILE A 424 -14.40 -4.53 20.10
C ILE A 424 -15.16 -4.08 18.86
N TYR A 425 -15.43 -5.01 17.98
CA TYR A 425 -16.35 -4.85 16.86
C TYR A 425 -17.35 -6.00 16.84
N ARG A 426 -18.63 -5.67 16.78
CA ARG A 426 -19.73 -6.62 16.63
C ARG A 426 -20.60 -6.19 15.46
N LEU A 427 -20.95 -7.14 14.61
CA LEU A 427 -21.87 -6.96 13.49
C LEU A 427 -22.91 -8.09 13.51
N PHE A 428 -24.16 -7.71 13.50
CA PHE A 428 -25.33 -8.60 13.43
C PHE A 428 -26.09 -8.34 12.14
N VAL A 429 -26.46 -9.42 11.47
CA VAL A 429 -27.22 -9.35 10.20
C VAL A 429 -28.63 -9.85 10.42
N PHE A 430 -29.56 -9.03 10.06
CA PHE A 430 -31.00 -9.35 10.00
C PHE A 430 -31.42 -9.52 8.54
N LYS A 431 -32.63 -9.98 8.25
CA LYS A 431 -33.10 -10.28 6.87
C LYS A 431 -32.79 -9.15 5.85
N LYS A 432 -33.01 -7.88 6.21
CA LYS A 432 -32.86 -6.72 5.31
C LYS A 432 -31.98 -5.61 5.89
N SER A 433 -31.44 -5.78 7.09
CA SER A 433 -30.65 -4.76 7.78
C SER A 433 -29.47 -5.37 8.51
N GLN A 434 -28.57 -4.51 8.92
CA GLN A 434 -27.39 -4.86 9.69
C GLN A 434 -27.19 -3.82 10.77
N LEU A 435 -26.78 -4.27 11.93
CA LEU A 435 -26.41 -3.42 13.06
C LEU A 435 -24.99 -3.73 13.45
N SER A 436 -24.13 -2.72 13.52
CA SER A 436 -22.79 -2.90 14.04
C SER A 436 -22.49 -1.90 15.16
N TRP A 437 -21.74 -2.39 16.13
CA TRP A 437 -21.17 -1.62 17.23
C TRP A 437 -19.67 -1.77 17.23
N ARG A 438 -18.96 -0.62 17.32
CA ARG A 438 -17.52 -0.54 17.48
C ARG A 438 -17.20 0.29 18.69
N SER A 439 -16.22 -0.17 19.45
CA SER A 439 -15.70 0.55 20.61
C SER A 439 -14.19 0.38 20.67
N THR A 440 -13.49 1.43 21.02
CA THR A 440 -12.05 1.40 21.32
C THR A 440 -11.78 2.22 22.58
N ALA A 441 -10.81 1.77 23.36
CA ALA A 441 -10.28 2.48 24.51
C ALA A 441 -8.76 2.38 24.48
N ASP A 442 -8.10 3.54 24.51
CA ASP A 442 -6.66 3.64 24.42
C ASP A 442 -6.12 4.48 25.59
N TYR A 443 -4.99 4.07 26.13
CA TYR A 443 -4.19 4.83 27.07
C TYR A 443 -2.76 4.93 26.55
N HIS A 444 -2.26 6.15 26.48
CA HIS A 444 -0.91 6.42 26.05
C HIS A 444 -0.19 7.29 27.09
N HIS A 445 1.02 6.88 27.44
CA HIS A 445 1.92 7.64 28.29
C HIS A 445 3.24 7.83 27.58
N GLY A 446 3.76 9.05 27.59
CA GLY A 446 5.08 9.36 27.02
C GLY A 446 5.77 10.50 27.75
N VAL A 447 7.09 10.40 27.78
CA VAL A 447 7.97 11.48 28.28
C VAL A 447 8.95 11.80 27.17
N ALA A 448 9.05 13.08 26.77
CA ALA A 448 10.07 13.54 25.86
C ALA A 448 11.08 14.39 26.63
N ASP A 449 12.29 13.87 26.80
CA ASP A 449 13.42 14.58 27.41
C ASP A 449 14.37 15.06 26.31
N LEU A 450 14.65 16.37 26.28
CA LEU A 450 15.67 16.99 25.45
C LEU A 450 16.76 17.58 26.35
N TYR A 451 17.95 17.04 26.23
CA TYR A 451 19.16 17.54 26.87
C TYR A 451 20.01 18.28 25.86
N ILE A 452 20.47 19.47 26.20
CA ILE A 452 21.38 20.27 25.38
C ILE A 452 22.48 20.76 26.32
N ASN A 453 23.64 20.12 26.20
CA ASN A 453 24.69 20.21 27.23
C ASN A 453 24.09 19.97 28.63
N ASP A 454 24.07 20.98 29.53
CA ASP A 454 23.58 20.90 30.91
C ASP A 454 22.10 21.31 31.07
N GLU A 455 21.45 21.75 30.00
CA GLU A 455 20.03 22.15 30.04
C GLU A 455 19.14 20.96 29.75
N ARG A 456 18.09 20.74 30.57
CA ARG A 456 17.05 19.72 30.34
C ARG A 456 15.69 20.33 30.08
N ASN A 457 15.06 19.96 29.00
CA ASN A 457 13.68 20.25 28.66
C ASN A 457 12.88 18.97 28.66
N ARG A 458 11.82 18.89 29.46
CA ARG A 458 10.98 17.69 29.62
C ARG A 458 9.53 17.98 29.28
N ILE A 459 8.93 17.13 28.47
CA ILE A 459 7.48 17.15 28.20
C ILE A 459 6.91 15.77 28.59
N ARG A 460 6.02 15.76 29.59
CA ARG A 460 5.28 14.56 29.98
C ARG A 460 3.88 14.65 29.40
N THR A 461 3.40 13.59 28.77
CA THR A 461 2.08 13.53 28.15
C THR A 461 1.36 12.26 28.56
N ASN A 462 0.12 12.40 29.00
CA ASN A 462 -0.84 11.32 29.18
C ASN A 462 -2.01 11.56 28.25
N LEU A 463 -2.44 10.54 27.56
CA LEU A 463 -3.58 10.58 26.65
C LEU A 463 -4.53 9.44 27.00
N TRP A 464 -5.77 9.79 27.32
CA TRP A 464 -6.89 8.87 27.42
C TRP A 464 -7.82 9.12 26.23
N HIS A 465 -8.05 8.07 25.47
CA HIS A 465 -8.94 8.12 24.32
C HIS A 465 -9.96 7.01 24.41
N THR A 466 -11.21 7.32 24.10
CA THR A 466 -12.25 6.33 23.89
C THR A 466 -13.17 6.76 22.77
N ALA A 467 -13.47 5.85 21.87
CA ALA A 467 -14.36 6.12 20.76
C ALA A 467 -15.40 4.99 20.61
N HIS A 468 -16.63 5.36 20.37
CA HIS A 468 -17.76 4.47 20.20
C HIS A 468 -18.50 4.82 18.93
N ALA A 469 -18.91 3.82 18.16
CA ALA A 469 -19.74 4.00 16.97
C ALA A 469 -20.82 2.95 16.89
N LEU A 470 -22.03 3.40 16.63
CA LEU A 470 -23.18 2.57 16.29
C LEU A 470 -23.54 2.83 14.84
N GLN A 471 -23.71 1.79 14.08
CA GLN A 471 -24.01 1.88 12.64
C GLN A 471 -25.15 0.96 12.29
N TRP A 472 -26.19 1.51 11.70
CA TRP A 472 -27.29 0.75 11.13
C TRP A 472 -27.24 0.86 9.61
N MET A 473 -27.38 -0.28 8.90
CA MET A 473 -27.38 -0.36 7.45
C MET A 473 -28.56 -1.16 6.96
N ARG A 474 -29.19 -0.70 5.89
CA ARG A 474 -30.29 -1.38 5.20
C ARG A 474 -30.03 -1.44 3.70
N ASN A 475 -30.18 -2.64 3.14
CA ASN A 475 -30.10 -2.87 1.70
C ASN A 475 -31.50 -3.12 1.15
N ARG A 476 -31.88 -2.35 0.08
CA ARG A 476 -33.15 -2.52 -0.63
C ARG A 476 -32.91 -2.37 -2.13
N PHE A 477 -33.06 -3.46 -2.89
CA PHE A 477 -32.75 -3.52 -4.31
C PHE A 477 -31.33 -3.00 -4.61
N HIS A 478 -31.23 -1.91 -5.37
CA HIS A 478 -29.96 -1.26 -5.75
C HIS A 478 -29.45 -0.24 -4.73
N TRP A 479 -30.23 0.04 -3.66
CA TRP A 479 -29.90 1.06 -2.69
C TRP A 479 -29.39 0.47 -1.38
N THR A 480 -28.31 1.03 -0.89
CA THR A 480 -27.83 0.86 0.49
C THR A 480 -27.95 2.19 1.23
N GLN A 481 -28.59 2.16 2.37
CA GLN A 481 -28.71 3.26 3.30
C GLN A 481 -27.97 2.90 4.57
N GLU A 482 -27.11 3.77 5.02
CA GLU A 482 -26.36 3.58 6.25
C GLU A 482 -26.42 4.84 7.09
N TYR A 483 -26.59 4.67 8.39
CA TYR A 483 -26.56 5.75 9.39
C TYR A 483 -25.61 5.35 10.48
N LYS A 484 -24.55 6.12 10.64
CA LYS A 484 -23.54 5.91 11.67
C LYS A 484 -23.51 7.10 12.62
N MET A 485 -23.59 6.80 13.91
CA MET A 485 -23.34 7.76 14.98
C MET A 485 -22.06 7.36 15.68
N SER A 486 -21.20 8.32 15.96
CA SER A 486 -19.99 8.08 16.76
C SER A 486 -19.71 9.22 17.71
N ILE A 487 -19.13 8.86 18.84
CA ILE A 487 -18.56 9.78 19.81
C ILE A 487 -17.13 9.40 20.05
N ASP A 488 -16.27 10.39 20.12
CA ASP A 488 -14.83 10.29 20.36
C ASP A 488 -14.47 11.26 21.48
N LEU A 489 -13.84 10.73 22.52
CA LEU A 489 -13.39 11.47 23.69
C LEU A 489 -11.88 11.36 23.77
N ASN A 490 -11.21 12.49 23.67
CA ASN A 490 -9.75 12.56 23.64
C ASN A 490 -9.28 13.54 24.73
N ASN A 491 -8.75 13.02 25.83
CA ASN A 491 -8.27 13.80 26.95
C ASN A 491 -6.74 13.73 27.01
N ILE A 492 -6.11 14.87 26.80
CA ILE A 492 -4.65 15.03 26.80
C ILE A 492 -4.23 15.91 27.97
N TYR A 493 -3.37 15.36 28.81
CA TYR A 493 -2.62 16.12 29.78
C TYR A 493 -1.18 16.28 29.30
N ALA A 494 -0.70 17.50 29.10
CA ALA A 494 0.68 17.81 28.73
C ALA A 494 1.32 18.77 29.72
N LYS A 495 2.53 18.45 30.19
CA LYS A 495 3.29 19.25 31.16
C LYS A 495 4.70 19.48 30.64
N TYR A 496 5.09 20.73 30.49
CA TYR A 496 6.44 21.17 30.13
C TYR A 496 7.21 21.61 31.34
N GLN A 497 8.47 21.23 31.46
CA GLN A 497 9.40 21.58 32.53
C GLN A 497 10.77 21.90 31.90
N LYS A 498 11.33 23.03 32.23
CA LYS A 498 12.70 23.41 31.90
C LYS A 498 13.54 23.42 33.18
N ARG A 499 14.73 22.85 33.12
CA ARG A 499 15.72 22.87 34.20
C ARG A 499 17.09 23.20 33.59
N SER A 500 17.73 24.26 34.09
CA SER A 500 19.13 24.54 33.79
C SER A 500 19.94 24.37 35.08
N ASP A 501 20.95 23.53 35.03
CA ASP A 501 21.92 23.39 36.10
C ASP A 501 23.05 24.43 35.86
N GLU A 502 22.73 25.74 35.86
CA GLU A 502 23.76 26.79 35.93
C GLU A 502 24.41 26.74 37.28
N ILE A 503 25.55 26.09 37.37
CA ILE A 503 26.49 26.26 38.50
C ILE A 503 27.09 27.63 38.34
N GLY A 504 26.45 28.64 38.94
CA GLY A 504 26.97 30.00 39.05
C GLY A 504 28.27 29.93 39.86
N LYS A 505 29.39 30.13 39.21
CA LYS A 505 30.66 30.50 39.88
C LYS A 505 30.52 31.92 40.42
N ASN A 506 29.79 32.07 41.50
CA ASN A 506 29.98 33.06 42.55
C ASN A 506 28.72 33.17 43.40
N ASN A 507 28.90 32.92 44.68
CA ASN A 507 27.92 33.08 45.79
C ASN A 507 26.72 32.11 45.79
N GLY A 508 26.89 30.91 46.24
CA GLY A 508 26.03 30.18 47.17
C GLY A 508 24.51 30.07 46.96
N PHE A 509 23.93 30.55 45.91
CA PHE A 509 22.51 30.44 45.58
C PHE A 509 22.33 29.73 44.22
N THR A 510 21.90 28.51 44.27
CA THR A 510 21.39 27.81 43.07
C THR A 510 19.99 28.33 42.75
N GLU A 511 19.87 29.20 41.79
CA GLU A 511 18.57 29.60 41.23
C GLU A 511 18.10 28.47 40.28
N ASN A 512 17.41 27.48 40.84
CA ASN A 512 16.67 26.46 40.07
C ASN A 512 15.46 27.14 39.43
N SER A 513 15.62 27.70 38.22
CA SER A 513 14.46 28.20 37.46
C SER A 513 13.60 27.02 37.03
N HIS A 514 12.52 26.75 37.76
CA HIS A 514 11.51 25.77 37.45
C HIS A 514 10.32 26.45 36.77
N ASP A 515 10.33 26.50 35.43
CA ASP A 515 9.13 26.85 34.69
C ASP A 515 8.28 25.60 34.50
N GLU A 516 7.17 25.51 35.22
CA GLU A 516 6.27 24.35 35.19
C GLU A 516 4.89 24.77 34.62
N ILE A 517 4.59 24.38 33.41
CA ILE A 517 3.31 24.65 32.73
C ILE A 517 2.65 23.31 32.39
N GLY A 518 1.56 22.99 33.08
CA GLY A 518 0.75 21.80 32.78
C GLY A 518 -0.65 22.21 32.32
N LYS A 519 -1.16 21.57 31.26
CA LYS A 519 -2.53 21.77 30.77
C LYS A 519 -3.23 20.46 30.51
N ASN A 520 -4.50 20.43 30.87
CA ASN A 520 -5.41 19.35 30.51
C ASN A 520 -6.37 19.83 29.41
N THR A 521 -6.47 19.12 28.32
CA THR A 521 -7.35 19.45 27.20
C THR A 521 -8.24 18.25 26.91
N LEU A 522 -9.54 18.46 27.02
CA LEU A 522 -10.54 17.48 26.59
C LEU A 522 -11.13 17.92 25.26
N ASN A 523 -11.05 17.06 24.26
CA ASN A 523 -11.73 17.20 22.99
C ASN A 523 -12.84 16.14 22.90
N ILE A 524 -14.06 16.57 22.64
CA ILE A 524 -15.22 15.72 22.43
C ILE A 524 -15.65 15.91 20.98
N THR A 525 -15.65 14.82 20.20
CA THR A 525 -16.12 14.82 18.82
C THR A 525 -17.36 13.93 18.70
N GLY A 526 -18.50 14.52 18.37
CA GLY A 526 -19.70 13.82 17.96
C GLY A 526 -19.80 13.83 16.43
N LYS A 527 -20.07 12.67 15.82
CA LYS A 527 -20.21 12.58 14.36
C LYS A 527 -21.45 11.78 13.99
N PHE A 528 -22.24 12.35 13.08
CA PHE A 528 -23.35 11.68 12.43
C PHE A 528 -23.03 11.57 10.94
N THR A 529 -23.02 10.35 10.42
CA THR A 529 -22.64 10.03 9.04
C THR A 529 -23.79 9.29 8.37
N PRO A 530 -24.73 9.98 7.70
CA PRO A 530 -25.65 9.34 6.77
C PRO A 530 -24.90 9.02 5.48
N TYR A 531 -25.16 7.85 4.94
CA TYR A 531 -24.54 7.36 3.72
C TYR A 531 -25.57 6.69 2.83
N TRP A 532 -25.57 7.08 1.57
CA TRP A 532 -26.43 6.50 0.54
C TRP A 532 -25.59 5.98 -0.60
N GLN A 533 -25.86 4.77 -1.01
CA GLN A 533 -25.21 4.16 -2.16
C GLN A 533 -26.25 3.58 -3.10
N TYR A 534 -26.16 3.94 -4.36
CA TYR A 534 -26.80 3.28 -5.48
C TYR A 534 -25.82 2.32 -6.15
N LYS A 535 -26.21 1.07 -6.38
CA LYS A 535 -25.34 0.03 -6.94
C LYS A 535 -26.07 -0.79 -7.98
N THR A 536 -25.44 -0.92 -9.16
CA THR A 536 -25.75 -1.92 -10.20
C THR A 536 -24.53 -2.81 -10.42
N GLU A 537 -24.57 -3.75 -11.37
CA GLU A 537 -23.41 -4.57 -11.73
C GLU A 537 -22.24 -3.74 -12.28
N THR A 538 -22.50 -2.63 -12.98
CA THR A 538 -21.49 -1.84 -13.66
C THR A 538 -21.32 -0.42 -13.15
N PHE A 539 -22.21 0.05 -12.27
CA PHE A 539 -22.18 1.42 -11.76
C PHE A 539 -22.45 1.49 -10.28
N ARG A 540 -21.74 2.38 -9.59
CA ARG A 540 -21.96 2.71 -8.18
C ARG A 540 -21.80 4.20 -7.98
N MET A 541 -22.67 4.75 -7.17
CA MET A 541 -22.61 6.12 -6.70
C MET A 541 -22.83 6.10 -5.20
N SER A 542 -21.96 6.75 -4.47
CA SER A 542 -22.10 6.89 -3.01
C SER A 542 -21.95 8.35 -2.63
N PHE A 543 -22.82 8.79 -1.72
CA PHE A 543 -22.82 10.13 -1.17
C PHE A 543 -22.94 10.08 0.34
N SER A 544 -22.15 10.88 1.04
CA SER A 544 -22.21 11.03 2.50
C SER A 544 -21.87 12.46 2.91
N PRO A 545 -22.80 13.19 3.54
CA PRO A 545 -22.54 14.46 4.21
C PRO A 545 -22.26 14.20 5.68
N ASP A 546 -20.99 14.10 6.06
CA ASP A 546 -20.63 13.91 7.46
C ASP A 546 -20.89 15.18 8.27
N PHE A 547 -21.76 15.10 9.30
CA PHE A 547 -22.00 16.18 10.26
C PHE A 547 -21.12 15.93 11.47
N ILE A 548 -20.26 16.92 11.79
CA ILE A 548 -19.25 16.80 12.84
C ILE A 548 -19.42 17.94 13.82
N TRP A 549 -19.64 17.61 15.09
CA TRP A 549 -19.65 18.51 16.22
C TRP A 549 -18.39 18.25 17.07
N GLU A 550 -17.60 19.29 17.33
CA GLU A 550 -16.39 19.21 18.13
C GLU A 550 -16.41 20.27 19.24
N ARG A 551 -16.07 19.86 20.44
CA ARG A 551 -15.92 20.75 21.58
C ARG A 551 -14.56 20.58 22.22
N PHE A 552 -13.80 21.67 22.26
CA PHE A 552 -12.51 21.79 22.92
C PHE A 552 -12.68 22.52 24.26
N THR A 553 -12.06 22.00 25.31
CA THR A 553 -12.04 22.69 26.62
C THR A 553 -10.93 23.73 26.70
N TYR A 554 -9.84 23.51 25.93
CA TYR A 554 -8.76 24.47 25.78
C TYR A 554 -8.11 24.38 24.39
N PRO A 555 -7.97 25.49 23.67
CA PRO A 555 -8.72 26.77 23.85
C PRO A 555 -10.23 26.48 23.75
N GLN A 556 -11.02 27.17 24.60
CA GLN A 556 -12.47 26.89 24.63
C GLN A 556 -13.11 27.21 23.27
N LYS A 557 -13.59 26.20 22.57
CA LYS A 557 -14.23 26.35 21.26
C LYS A 557 -15.19 25.22 20.97
N THR A 558 -16.29 25.55 20.33
CA THR A 558 -17.23 24.60 19.75
C THR A 558 -17.30 24.82 18.25
N LEU A 559 -17.24 23.76 17.49
CA LEU A 559 -17.31 23.77 16.03
C LEU A 559 -18.42 22.84 15.57
N LEU A 560 -19.17 23.29 14.56
CA LEU A 560 -20.09 22.45 13.80
C LEU A 560 -19.64 22.52 12.33
N THR A 561 -19.33 21.39 11.74
CA THR A 561 -18.83 21.31 10.38
C THR A 561 -19.54 20.22 9.60
N ILE A 562 -19.59 20.39 8.29
CA ILE A 562 -20.13 19.42 7.35
C ILE A 562 -19.02 19.05 6.39
N SER A 563 -18.81 17.74 6.20
CA SER A 563 -17.77 17.20 5.30
C SER A 563 -18.39 16.23 4.29
N PRO A 564 -19.00 16.74 3.21
CA PRO A 564 -19.63 15.91 2.18
C PRO A 564 -18.57 15.28 1.27
N TYR A 565 -18.83 14.04 0.83
CA TYR A 565 -18.09 13.44 -0.26
C TYR A 565 -19.00 12.70 -1.24
N LEU A 566 -18.55 12.60 -2.48
CA LEU A 566 -19.16 11.86 -3.57
C LEU A 566 -18.15 10.86 -4.14
N TYR A 567 -18.56 9.62 -4.26
CA TYR A 567 -17.80 8.56 -4.90
C TYR A 567 -18.61 7.97 -6.06
N LEU A 568 -17.99 7.92 -7.24
CA LEU A 568 -18.54 7.31 -8.44
C LEU A 568 -17.60 6.23 -8.93
N TYR A 569 -18.14 5.07 -9.21
CA TYR A 569 -17.43 3.96 -9.84
C TYR A 569 -18.22 3.47 -11.04
N LYS A 570 -17.53 3.31 -12.17
CA LYS A 570 -18.11 2.78 -13.41
C LYS A 570 -17.22 1.69 -13.98
N LYS A 571 -17.74 0.49 -14.07
CA LYS A 571 -17.14 -0.60 -14.85
C LYS A 571 -17.58 -0.40 -16.30
N LEU A 572 -16.66 0.04 -17.15
CA LEU A 572 -16.94 0.29 -18.59
C LEU A 572 -17.12 -1.04 -19.33
N ASP A 573 -16.27 -2.01 -18.99
CA ASP A 573 -16.36 -3.42 -19.39
C ASP A 573 -15.55 -4.28 -18.37
N PHE A 574 -15.34 -5.55 -18.67
CA PHE A 574 -14.56 -6.45 -17.78
C PHE A 574 -13.07 -6.11 -17.67
N ARG A 575 -12.58 -5.14 -18.46
CA ARG A 575 -11.16 -4.71 -18.50
C ARG A 575 -10.96 -3.31 -17.97
N ARG A 576 -11.96 -2.45 -18.05
CA ARG A 576 -11.83 -1.00 -17.83
C ARG A 576 -12.74 -0.53 -16.71
N GLU A 577 -12.14 0.18 -15.78
CA GLU A 577 -12.82 0.74 -14.60
C GLU A 577 -12.48 2.22 -14.48
N LEU A 578 -13.46 3.03 -14.10
CA LEU A 578 -13.31 4.45 -13.83
C LEU A 578 -13.81 4.75 -12.43
N THR A 579 -13.02 5.45 -11.65
CA THR A 579 -13.37 5.89 -10.30
C THR A 579 -13.20 7.40 -10.18
N ILE A 580 -14.21 8.08 -9.66
CA ILE A 580 -14.17 9.51 -9.33
C ILE A 580 -14.49 9.64 -7.85
N PHE A 581 -13.67 10.38 -7.14
CA PHE A 581 -13.87 10.71 -5.74
C PHE A 581 -13.68 12.21 -5.55
N THR A 582 -14.63 12.89 -4.93
CA THR A 582 -14.52 14.32 -4.61
C THR A 582 -15.22 14.60 -3.29
N GLY A 583 -14.72 15.59 -2.59
CA GLY A 583 -15.32 15.96 -1.31
C GLY A 583 -14.73 17.25 -0.75
N TYR A 584 -15.42 17.71 0.28
CA TYR A 584 -15.00 18.82 1.13
C TYR A 584 -14.81 18.30 2.55
N SER A 585 -13.74 18.66 3.20
CA SER A 585 -13.47 18.27 4.57
C SER A 585 -12.98 19.43 5.43
N THR A 586 -13.29 19.35 6.71
CA THR A 586 -12.74 20.25 7.72
C THR A 586 -11.97 19.42 8.74
N GLY A 587 -10.70 19.81 8.98
CA GLY A 587 -9.85 19.21 10.00
C GLY A 587 -9.40 20.25 11.01
N THR A 588 -9.20 19.84 12.25
CA THR A 588 -8.68 20.67 13.34
C THR A 588 -7.22 20.30 13.66
N GLY A 589 -6.43 21.25 14.12
CA GLY A 589 -5.06 21.01 14.56
C GLY A 589 -4.99 20.11 15.80
N ASN A 590 -3.84 19.48 16.00
CA ASN A 590 -3.59 18.61 17.15
C ASN A 590 -3.11 19.39 18.39
N ALA A 591 -2.95 18.69 19.52
CA ALA A 591 -2.58 19.30 20.81
C ALA A 591 -1.23 20.04 20.78
N THR A 592 -0.29 19.72 19.88
CA THR A 592 0.98 20.44 19.74
C THR A 592 0.79 21.91 19.34
N ASN A 593 -0.34 22.24 18.72
CA ASN A 593 -0.63 23.58 18.26
C ASN A 593 -1.16 24.52 19.36
N TYR A 594 -1.65 23.97 20.50
CA TYR A 594 -2.32 24.80 21.52
C TYR A 594 -2.09 24.37 22.99
N ALA A 595 -1.66 23.12 23.27
CA ALA A 595 -1.61 22.64 24.66
C ALA A 595 -0.43 23.19 25.45
N ILE A 596 0.71 23.48 24.82
CA ILE A 596 1.90 24.06 25.44
C ILE A 596 2.23 25.34 24.68
N LYS A 597 2.30 26.51 25.40
CA LYS A 597 2.48 27.82 24.77
C LYS A 597 3.81 27.96 24.04
N GLN A 598 4.90 27.55 24.67
CA GLN A 598 6.23 27.58 24.07
C GLN A 598 7.08 26.41 24.59
N TYR A 599 7.82 25.76 23.69
CA TYR A 599 8.74 24.71 24.07
C TYR A 599 9.90 24.60 23.07
N ARG A 600 11.00 24.01 23.53
CA ARG A 600 12.19 23.77 22.73
C ARG A 600 12.09 22.43 22.04
N GLN A 601 12.28 22.38 20.74
CA GLN A 601 12.19 21.16 19.91
C GLN A 601 13.54 20.52 19.63
N SER A 602 14.59 21.35 19.54
CA SER A 602 15.98 20.91 19.31
C SER A 602 16.96 21.94 19.90
N TYR A 603 18.23 21.69 19.74
CA TYR A 603 19.28 22.62 20.22
C TYR A 603 19.12 24.04 19.66
N ARG A 604 18.57 24.20 18.47
CA ARG A 604 18.37 25.50 17.81
C ARG A 604 16.93 25.85 17.45
N SER A 605 15.95 24.98 17.74
CA SER A 605 14.56 25.20 17.34
C SER A 605 13.62 25.38 18.53
N TRP A 606 12.86 26.45 18.52
CA TRP A 606 11.77 26.76 19.46
C TRP A 606 10.44 26.79 18.71
N TYR A 607 9.41 26.32 19.34
CA TYR A 607 8.05 26.39 18.82
C TYR A 607 7.16 27.17 19.81
N THR A 608 6.40 28.15 19.28
CA THR A 608 5.39 28.92 20.01
C THR A 608 4.02 28.57 19.41
N SER A 609 3.15 27.99 20.24
CA SER A 609 1.77 27.70 19.86
C SER A 609 0.91 28.97 19.96
N SER A 610 -0.28 28.92 19.37
CA SER A 610 -1.30 29.95 19.52
C SER A 610 -2.42 29.47 20.43
N ASP A 611 -3.14 30.43 21.05
CA ASP A 611 -4.38 30.14 21.79
C ASP A 611 -5.59 29.93 20.83
N ILE A 612 -5.31 29.46 19.60
CA ILE A 612 -6.28 29.28 18.53
C ILE A 612 -6.21 27.85 18.08
N ILE A 613 -7.35 27.22 17.85
CA ILE A 613 -7.43 25.92 17.20
C ILE A 613 -7.23 26.13 15.68
N PRO A 614 -6.18 25.58 15.08
CA PRO A 614 -6.02 25.59 13.64
C PRO A 614 -7.17 24.83 12.98
N ILE A 615 -7.75 25.42 11.96
CA ILE A 615 -8.80 24.80 11.15
C ILE A 615 -8.35 24.82 9.70
N THR A 616 -8.28 23.62 9.12
CA THR A 616 -8.01 23.44 7.70
C THR A 616 -9.28 22.98 7.00
N ARG A 617 -9.68 23.69 5.96
CA ARG A 617 -10.76 23.31 5.05
C ARG A 617 -10.17 22.90 3.73
N SER A 618 -10.57 21.74 3.22
CA SER A 618 -10.00 21.15 2.02
C SER A 618 -11.10 20.76 1.04
N LEU A 619 -11.02 21.28 -0.19
CA LEU A 619 -11.76 20.76 -1.33
C LEU A 619 -10.80 19.86 -2.12
N TYR A 620 -11.18 18.62 -2.35
CA TYR A 620 -10.33 17.67 -3.03
C TYR A 620 -11.09 16.82 -4.03
N GLY A 621 -10.38 16.34 -5.05
CA GLY A 621 -10.89 15.43 -6.06
C GLY A 621 -9.82 14.48 -6.56
N LYS A 622 -10.24 13.27 -6.93
CA LYS A 622 -9.41 12.24 -7.55
C LYS A 622 -10.18 11.55 -8.66
N LEU A 623 -9.55 11.40 -9.80
CA LEU A 623 -9.99 10.60 -10.95
C LEU A 623 -8.98 9.45 -11.11
N ASN A 624 -9.46 8.22 -11.22
CA ASN A 624 -8.63 7.04 -11.48
C ASN A 624 -9.25 6.22 -12.63
N TYR A 625 -8.40 5.80 -13.57
CA TYR A 625 -8.74 4.90 -14.65
C TYR A 625 -7.83 3.68 -14.61
N ASP A 626 -8.43 2.50 -14.54
CA ASP A 626 -7.74 1.21 -14.52
C ASP A 626 -8.09 0.41 -15.77
N TYR A 627 -7.08 -0.17 -16.42
CA TYR A 627 -7.22 -1.12 -17.52
C TYR A 627 -6.40 -2.37 -17.20
N LYS A 628 -7.01 -3.55 -17.36
CA LYS A 628 -6.35 -4.83 -17.10
C LYS A 628 -6.70 -5.86 -18.15
N ARG A 629 -5.71 -6.60 -18.60
CA ARG A 629 -5.88 -7.75 -19.49
C ARG A 629 -4.96 -8.89 -18.99
N PRO A 630 -5.35 -9.61 -17.92
CA PRO A 630 -4.49 -10.58 -17.23
C PRO A 630 -3.95 -11.67 -18.15
N ILE A 631 -4.77 -12.19 -19.08
CA ILE A 631 -4.38 -13.22 -20.05
C ILE A 631 -3.23 -12.73 -20.97
N LYS A 632 -3.17 -11.44 -21.30
CA LYS A 632 -2.10 -10.83 -22.08
C LYS A 632 -1.06 -10.14 -21.21
N GLU A 633 -1.20 -10.26 -19.90
CA GLU A 633 -0.29 -9.66 -18.89
C GLU A 633 -0.09 -8.14 -19.08
N ILE A 634 -1.18 -7.43 -19.45
CA ILE A 634 -1.16 -5.97 -19.62
C ILE A 634 -1.95 -5.34 -18.48
N PHE A 635 -1.31 -4.39 -17.79
CA PHE A 635 -1.88 -3.61 -16.70
C PHE A 635 -1.55 -2.15 -16.91
N PHE A 636 -2.55 -1.31 -16.72
CA PHE A 636 -2.44 0.14 -16.84
C PHE A 636 -3.29 0.79 -15.75
N SER A 637 -2.75 1.78 -15.06
CA SER A 637 -3.49 2.63 -14.13
C SER A 637 -3.03 4.08 -14.28
N ALA A 638 -3.98 5.00 -14.37
CA ALA A 638 -3.71 6.43 -14.43
C ALA A 638 -4.60 7.14 -13.41
N SER A 639 -4.01 8.05 -12.62
CA SER A 639 -4.78 8.86 -11.68
C SER A 639 -4.37 10.32 -11.70
N VAL A 640 -5.36 11.19 -11.44
CA VAL A 640 -5.16 12.62 -11.23
C VAL A 640 -5.88 13.00 -9.95
N ASN A 641 -5.21 13.74 -9.08
CA ASN A 641 -5.78 14.28 -7.86
C ASN A 641 -5.47 15.77 -7.72
N ALA A 642 -6.43 16.53 -7.20
CA ALA A 642 -6.28 17.94 -6.93
C ALA A 642 -6.83 18.27 -5.55
N SER A 643 -6.22 19.23 -4.86
CA SER A 643 -6.76 19.76 -3.62
C SER A 643 -6.47 21.25 -3.48
N LYS A 644 -7.41 21.95 -2.84
CA LYS A 644 -7.28 23.34 -2.42
C LYS A 644 -7.60 23.42 -0.95
N ASN A 645 -6.65 23.97 -0.20
CA ASN A 645 -6.75 24.07 1.26
C ASN A 645 -6.80 25.52 1.69
N TRP A 646 -7.61 25.79 2.69
CA TRP A 646 -7.72 27.07 3.39
C TRP A 646 -7.51 26.84 4.87
N MET A 647 -6.60 27.58 5.47
CA MET A 647 -6.26 27.51 6.89
C MET A 647 -6.50 28.86 7.54
N ASN A 648 -6.99 28.87 8.79
CA ASN A 648 -7.16 30.07 9.59
C ASN A 648 -5.91 30.48 10.37
N THR A 649 -4.81 29.74 10.18
CA THR A 649 -3.52 29.98 10.84
C THR A 649 -2.39 29.90 9.83
N ALA A 650 -1.30 30.62 10.14
CA ALA A 650 -0.04 30.52 9.43
C ALA A 650 1.10 30.25 10.41
N SER A 651 2.13 29.55 9.91
CA SER A 651 3.37 29.32 10.65
C SER A 651 4.42 30.30 10.16
N ASP A 652 4.96 31.11 11.07
CA ASP A 652 6.02 32.11 10.82
C ASP A 652 7.36 31.56 11.29
N LEU A 653 8.35 31.58 10.45
CA LEU A 653 9.73 31.18 10.76
C LEU A 653 10.62 32.40 10.83
N ARG A 654 11.28 32.60 11.97
CA ARG A 654 12.37 33.59 12.12
C ARG A 654 13.67 32.87 12.44
N ILE A 655 14.75 33.28 11.79
CA ILE A 655 16.10 32.81 12.11
C ILE A 655 16.87 34.02 12.68
N VAL A 656 17.32 33.87 13.92
CA VAL A 656 18.10 34.88 14.63
C VAL A 656 19.32 34.20 15.26
N ASP A 657 20.51 34.61 14.94
CA ASP A 657 21.77 34.03 15.46
C ASP A 657 21.83 32.50 15.28
N GLY A 658 21.39 31.98 14.10
CA GLY A 658 21.34 30.56 13.80
C GLY A 658 20.28 29.77 14.57
N LYS A 659 19.42 30.44 15.36
CA LYS A 659 18.31 29.84 16.10
C LYS A 659 17.01 30.01 15.35
N TYR A 660 16.16 28.98 15.34
CA TYR A 660 14.89 28.92 14.61
C TYR A 660 13.72 29.10 15.57
N TYR A 661 12.93 30.11 15.33
CA TYR A 661 11.73 30.42 16.09
C TYR A 661 10.53 30.26 15.18
N THR A 662 9.80 29.19 15.37
CA THR A 662 8.55 28.91 14.66
C THR A 662 7.38 29.31 15.52
N SER A 663 6.55 30.21 15.03
CA SER A 663 5.37 30.71 15.75
C SER A 663 4.11 30.45 14.93
N LEU A 664 3.10 29.88 15.55
CA LEU A 664 1.78 29.74 14.96
C LEU A 664 0.91 30.93 15.37
N TYR A 665 0.26 31.56 14.40
CA TYR A 665 -0.60 32.75 14.67
C TYR A 665 -1.83 32.80 13.78
N LYS A 666 -2.80 33.64 14.13
CA LYS A 666 -4.05 33.82 13.39
C LYS A 666 -3.78 34.56 12.10
N GLN A 667 -3.74 33.83 10.99
CA GLN A 667 -3.54 34.39 9.65
C GLN A 667 -4.10 33.41 8.63
N ASP A 668 -4.98 33.90 7.79
CA ASP A 668 -5.49 33.07 6.70
C ASP A 668 -4.38 32.73 5.71
N SER A 669 -4.26 31.44 5.38
CA SER A 669 -3.31 30.93 4.40
C SER A 669 -3.97 29.95 3.44
N LYS A 670 -3.38 29.77 2.25
CA LYS A 670 -3.95 28.92 1.18
C LYS A 670 -2.86 28.05 0.57
N SER A 671 -3.23 26.83 0.19
CA SER A 671 -2.38 25.98 -0.64
C SER A 671 -3.18 25.23 -1.68
N ASN A 672 -2.58 25.02 -2.86
CA ASN A 672 -3.14 24.23 -3.95
C ASN A 672 -2.16 23.12 -4.31
N ASN A 673 -2.67 21.91 -4.49
CA ASN A 673 -1.86 20.76 -4.89
C ASN A 673 -2.53 20.06 -6.08
N LEU A 674 -1.73 19.61 -7.04
CA LEU A 674 -2.14 18.78 -8.16
C LEU A 674 -1.15 17.63 -8.27
N GLY A 675 -1.67 16.41 -8.32
CA GLY A 675 -0.87 15.21 -8.53
C GLY A 675 -1.40 14.42 -9.72
N ALA A 676 -0.52 13.82 -10.50
CA ALA A 676 -0.85 12.84 -11.50
C ALA A 676 0.08 11.64 -11.37
N SER A 677 -0.43 10.43 -11.61
CA SER A 677 0.38 9.22 -11.63
C SER A 677 -0.03 8.29 -12.76
N LEU A 678 0.95 7.57 -13.31
CA LEU A 678 0.82 6.60 -14.37
C LEU A 678 1.56 5.32 -13.98
N TYR A 679 0.93 4.18 -14.17
CA TYR A 679 1.52 2.86 -14.02
C TYR A 679 1.20 2.02 -15.25
N ILE A 680 2.21 1.45 -15.88
CA ILE A 680 2.08 0.53 -17.01
C ILE A 680 2.95 -0.68 -16.70
N SER A 681 2.39 -1.88 -16.81
CA SER A 681 3.16 -3.13 -16.70
C SER A 681 2.74 -4.09 -17.80
N LYS A 682 3.74 -4.72 -18.43
CA LYS A 682 3.56 -5.75 -19.45
C LYS A 682 4.46 -6.93 -19.15
N GLY A 683 3.87 -8.09 -18.99
CA GLY A 683 4.55 -9.37 -18.95
C GLY A 683 4.60 -10.04 -20.34
N PHE A 684 5.68 -10.78 -20.58
CA PHE A 684 5.92 -11.61 -21.75
C PHE A 684 6.32 -13.00 -21.25
N TYR A 685 5.32 -13.79 -20.88
CA TYR A 685 5.51 -15.06 -20.22
C TYR A 685 6.50 -16.00 -20.95
N ASP A 686 6.33 -16.15 -22.27
CA ASP A 686 7.17 -17.05 -23.08
C ASP A 686 8.65 -16.60 -23.11
N PHE A 687 8.94 -15.34 -22.84
CA PHE A 687 10.28 -14.76 -22.81
C PHE A 687 10.82 -14.57 -21.38
N HIS A 688 10.04 -14.91 -20.33
CA HIS A 688 10.38 -14.61 -18.94
C HIS A 688 10.75 -13.13 -18.72
N LEU A 689 10.07 -12.23 -19.43
CA LEU A 689 10.34 -10.80 -19.44
C LEU A 689 9.14 -10.05 -18.86
N LYS A 690 9.41 -9.10 -17.97
CA LYS A 690 8.45 -8.13 -17.46
C LYS A 690 9.00 -6.72 -17.65
N THR A 691 8.18 -5.82 -18.16
CA THR A 691 8.50 -4.41 -18.29
C THR A 691 7.52 -3.59 -17.48
N ARG A 692 7.99 -2.49 -16.90
CA ARG A 692 7.18 -1.57 -16.13
C ARG A 692 7.63 -0.13 -16.39
N LEU A 693 6.66 0.77 -16.43
CA LEU A 693 6.87 2.21 -16.47
C LEU A 693 5.97 2.86 -15.43
N GLU A 694 6.56 3.59 -14.51
CA GLU A 694 5.84 4.44 -13.56
C GLU A 694 6.17 5.89 -13.85
N GLY A 695 5.17 6.76 -13.76
CA GLY A 695 5.31 8.19 -13.88
C GLY A 695 4.55 8.90 -12.79
N SER A 696 5.11 9.97 -12.25
CA SER A 696 4.40 10.84 -11.33
C SER A 696 4.70 12.30 -11.59
N TYR A 697 3.70 13.14 -11.41
CA TYR A 697 3.79 14.60 -11.42
C TYR A 697 3.15 15.13 -10.16
N ASN A 698 3.84 16.03 -9.46
CA ASN A 698 3.33 16.71 -8.30
C ASN A 698 3.59 18.21 -8.42
N TYR A 699 2.55 19.02 -8.32
CA TYR A 699 2.59 20.47 -8.29
C TYR A 699 2.04 20.97 -6.97
N SER A 700 2.73 21.91 -6.35
CA SER A 700 2.27 22.62 -5.16
C SER A 700 2.46 24.12 -5.30
N LYS A 701 1.46 24.87 -4.82
CA LYS A 701 1.51 26.33 -4.70
C LYS A 701 1.03 26.71 -3.32
N GLY A 702 1.78 27.52 -2.62
CA GLY A 702 1.46 27.93 -1.27
C GLY A 702 2.18 29.21 -0.86
N GLU A 703 2.00 29.56 0.40
CA GLU A 703 2.63 30.69 1.07
C GLU A 703 3.32 30.19 2.33
N GLN A 704 4.54 30.61 2.54
CA GLN A 704 5.27 30.51 3.81
C GLN A 704 5.48 31.91 4.39
N TYR A 705 5.51 31.98 5.70
CA TYR A 705 5.69 33.26 6.37
C TYR A 705 7.06 33.30 7.04
N SER A 706 7.73 34.45 6.90
CA SER A 706 8.97 34.74 7.60
C SER A 706 8.96 36.15 8.09
N SER A 707 9.14 36.31 9.39
CA SER A 707 9.10 37.64 10.09
C SER A 707 7.82 38.42 9.72
N GLY A 708 6.66 37.73 9.67
CA GLY A 708 5.36 38.31 9.33
C GLY A 708 5.13 38.61 7.85
N LYS A 709 6.09 38.35 6.97
CA LYS A 709 5.96 38.54 5.51
C LYS A 709 5.60 37.23 4.82
N ALA A 710 4.59 37.24 3.94
CA ALA A 710 4.23 36.11 3.12
C ALA A 710 5.21 35.95 1.94
N ILE A 711 5.75 34.77 1.78
CA ILE A 711 6.61 34.37 0.67
C ILE A 711 5.86 33.32 -0.14
N SER A 712 5.35 33.69 -1.32
CA SER A 712 4.67 32.76 -2.21
C SER A 712 5.69 31.87 -2.93
N TYR A 713 5.38 30.59 -3.06
CA TYR A 713 6.19 29.62 -3.80
C TYR A 713 5.34 28.73 -4.69
N THR A 714 5.97 28.23 -5.75
CA THR A 714 5.47 27.10 -6.55
C THR A 714 6.58 26.08 -6.66
N ALA A 715 6.22 24.80 -6.56
CA ALA A 715 7.13 23.69 -6.76
C ALA A 715 6.46 22.62 -7.63
N ASP A 716 7.19 22.05 -8.57
CA ASP A 716 6.76 20.91 -9.36
C ASP A 716 7.87 19.86 -9.44
N ASN A 717 7.45 18.61 -9.37
CA ASN A 717 8.32 17.45 -9.45
C ASN A 717 7.76 16.45 -10.46
N TYR A 718 8.58 16.04 -11.41
CA TYR A 718 8.31 14.97 -12.36
C TYR A 718 9.23 13.80 -12.04
N THR A 719 8.67 12.60 -11.90
CA THR A 719 9.49 11.39 -11.71
C THR A 719 9.05 10.32 -12.70
N VAL A 720 10.01 9.69 -13.39
CA VAL A 720 9.79 8.59 -14.33
C VAL A 720 10.67 7.42 -13.90
N LYS A 721 10.05 6.23 -13.74
CA LYS A 721 10.72 5.00 -13.29
C LYS A 721 10.48 3.86 -14.28
N PRO A 722 11.33 3.69 -15.31
CA PRO A 722 11.32 2.49 -16.14
C PRO A 722 11.96 1.31 -15.40
N SER A 723 11.42 0.11 -15.60
CA SER A 723 12.08 -1.12 -15.16
C SER A 723 11.88 -2.26 -16.16
N ILE A 724 12.88 -3.14 -16.22
CA ILE A 724 12.92 -4.33 -17.06
C ILE A 724 13.44 -5.48 -16.20
N ASP A 725 12.69 -6.57 -16.13
CA ASP A 725 13.06 -7.79 -15.44
C ASP A 725 13.02 -8.95 -16.44
N PHE A 726 14.17 -9.56 -16.74
CA PHE A 726 14.32 -10.73 -17.58
C PHE A 726 14.91 -11.87 -16.76
N SER A 727 14.19 -12.99 -16.63
CA SER A 727 14.53 -14.00 -15.63
C SER A 727 14.29 -15.45 -16.08
N PRO A 728 14.92 -15.91 -17.19
CA PRO A 728 14.92 -17.33 -17.57
C PRO A 728 15.74 -18.17 -16.56
N SER A 729 15.75 -19.49 -16.71
CA SER A 729 16.39 -20.40 -15.75
C SER A 729 17.91 -20.21 -15.64
N TRP A 730 18.58 -19.87 -16.73
CA TRP A 730 20.04 -19.78 -16.85
C TRP A 730 20.63 -18.40 -16.50
N CYS A 731 19.80 -17.32 -16.49
CA CYS A 731 20.24 -15.98 -16.10
C CYS A 731 19.10 -15.16 -15.50
N ALA A 732 19.43 -14.04 -14.89
CA ALA A 732 18.51 -12.97 -14.58
C ALA A 732 19.18 -11.63 -14.92
N PHE A 733 18.41 -10.70 -15.45
CA PHE A 733 18.82 -9.33 -15.71
C PHE A 733 17.72 -8.41 -15.22
N SER A 734 18.06 -7.40 -14.44
CA SER A 734 17.13 -6.38 -14.00
C SER A 734 17.74 -5.00 -14.23
N TYR A 735 16.95 -4.10 -14.80
CA TYR A 735 17.24 -2.69 -14.91
C TYR A 735 16.15 -1.89 -14.22
N GLU A 736 16.53 -0.94 -13.38
CA GLU A 736 15.64 0.05 -12.78
C GLU A 736 16.24 1.45 -12.96
N GLY A 737 15.48 2.34 -13.58
CA GLY A 737 15.80 3.76 -13.68
C GLY A 737 14.86 4.58 -12.78
N GLU A 738 15.35 5.70 -12.26
CA GLU A 738 14.57 6.75 -11.62
C GLU A 738 15.12 8.10 -12.08
N PHE A 739 14.31 8.88 -12.79
CA PHE A 739 14.64 10.17 -13.33
C PHE A 739 13.72 11.20 -12.71
N SER A 740 14.27 12.16 -11.98
CA SER A 740 13.53 13.17 -11.25
C SER A 740 13.92 14.57 -11.68
N PHE A 741 12.94 15.37 -12.08
CA PHE A 741 13.07 16.78 -12.38
C PHE A 741 12.30 17.57 -11.33
N TYR A 742 12.99 18.37 -10.58
CA TYR A 742 12.42 19.24 -9.57
C TYR A 742 12.59 20.70 -9.98
N ASN A 743 11.50 21.47 -9.92
CA ASN A 743 11.51 22.90 -10.17
C ASN A 743 10.89 23.63 -8.98
N SER A 744 11.49 24.72 -8.58
CA SER A 744 10.95 25.62 -7.57
C SER A 744 11.06 27.07 -8.02
N LYS A 745 10.02 27.87 -7.80
CA LYS A 745 10.02 29.29 -8.03
C LYS A 745 9.47 30.00 -6.79
N ARG A 746 10.22 30.94 -6.27
CA ARG A 746 9.86 31.81 -5.16
C ARG A 746 9.57 33.22 -5.66
N GLN A 747 8.76 33.97 -4.94
CA GLN A 747 8.44 35.35 -5.28
C GLN A 747 9.73 36.17 -5.42
N LYS A 748 9.92 36.86 -6.56
CA LYS A 748 11.07 37.71 -6.90
C LYS A 748 12.41 36.99 -7.11
N MET A 749 12.48 35.64 -7.11
CA MET A 749 13.69 34.89 -7.38
C MET A 749 13.66 34.20 -8.74
N ALA A 750 14.85 33.87 -9.26
CA ALA A 750 14.96 33.01 -10.43
C ALA A 750 14.39 31.62 -10.14
N LYS A 751 13.91 30.94 -11.19
CA LYS A 751 13.50 29.56 -11.09
C LYS A 751 14.73 28.70 -10.81
N SER A 752 14.64 27.87 -9.77
CA SER A 752 15.66 26.84 -9.47
C SER A 752 15.18 25.49 -10.00
N SER A 753 16.05 24.72 -10.65
CA SER A 753 15.74 23.40 -11.14
C SER A 753 16.84 22.41 -10.77
N LEU A 754 16.46 21.14 -10.54
CA LEU A 754 17.39 20.03 -10.31
C LEU A 754 16.96 18.85 -11.19
N PHE A 755 17.94 18.22 -11.84
CA PHE A 755 17.74 16.97 -12.53
C PHE A 755 18.63 15.89 -11.89
N ASN A 756 18.01 14.94 -11.26
CA ASN A 756 18.68 13.83 -10.61
C ASN A 756 18.26 12.52 -11.26
N TRP A 757 19.17 11.56 -11.39
CA TRP A 757 18.79 10.20 -11.76
C TRP A 757 19.52 9.15 -10.93
N ARG A 758 18.84 8.04 -10.77
CA ARG A 758 19.38 6.78 -10.27
C ARG A 758 19.16 5.70 -11.32
N GLN A 759 20.20 5.00 -11.71
CA GLN A 759 20.11 3.83 -12.59
C GLN A 759 20.73 2.63 -11.88
N SER A 760 20.01 1.52 -11.85
CA SER A 760 20.44 0.26 -11.22
C SER A 760 20.38 -0.85 -12.26
N VAL A 761 21.47 -1.55 -12.43
CA VAL A 761 21.57 -2.76 -13.27
C VAL A 761 22.00 -3.91 -12.39
N SER A 762 21.33 -5.03 -12.49
CA SER A 762 21.78 -6.28 -11.87
C SER A 762 21.74 -7.41 -12.89
N ALA A 763 22.76 -8.25 -12.88
CA ALA A 763 22.87 -9.42 -13.73
C ALA A 763 23.28 -10.63 -12.88
N THR A 764 22.63 -11.76 -13.12
CA THR A 764 22.96 -13.04 -12.47
C THR A 764 23.11 -14.11 -13.55
N ALA A 765 24.23 -14.80 -13.58
CA ALA A 765 24.43 -15.98 -14.39
C ALA A 765 24.34 -17.24 -13.53
N THR A 766 23.60 -18.22 -13.99
CA THR A 766 23.45 -19.51 -13.31
C THR A 766 24.26 -20.58 -14.06
N ILE A 767 25.29 -21.09 -13.40
CA ILE A 767 26.17 -22.13 -13.94
C ILE A 767 26.00 -23.36 -13.03
N SER A 768 25.23 -24.34 -13.49
CA SER A 768 24.87 -25.52 -12.67
C SER A 768 24.22 -25.09 -11.34
N HIS A 769 24.90 -25.34 -10.24
CA HIS A 769 24.39 -25.03 -8.89
C HIS A 769 24.96 -23.73 -8.31
N VAL A 770 25.65 -22.93 -9.11
CA VAL A 770 26.28 -21.68 -8.69
C VAL A 770 25.61 -20.52 -9.41
N ASP A 771 25.18 -19.52 -8.65
CA ASP A 771 24.66 -18.26 -9.15
C ASP A 771 25.73 -17.17 -8.92
N LEU A 772 26.18 -16.53 -9.98
CA LEU A 772 27.12 -15.39 -9.94
C LEU A 772 26.34 -14.12 -10.24
N SER A 773 26.32 -13.19 -9.30
CA SER A 773 25.58 -11.94 -9.46
C SER A 773 26.49 -10.74 -9.38
N PHE A 774 26.17 -9.73 -10.19
CA PHE A 774 26.82 -8.43 -10.18
C PHE A 774 25.76 -7.34 -10.25
N SER A 775 25.90 -6.29 -9.44
CA SER A 775 25.02 -5.14 -9.45
C SER A 775 25.79 -3.83 -9.49
N LEU A 776 25.26 -2.88 -10.23
CA LEU A 776 25.77 -1.51 -10.33
C LEU A 776 24.62 -0.54 -10.08
N VAL A 777 24.91 0.50 -9.31
CA VAL A 777 23.98 1.62 -9.11
C VAL A 777 24.75 2.91 -9.39
N HIS A 778 24.26 3.69 -10.35
CA HIS A 778 24.78 4.99 -10.70
C HIS A 778 23.80 6.07 -10.25
N TYR A 779 24.30 7.02 -9.48
CA TYR A 779 23.61 8.23 -9.06
C TYR A 779 24.24 9.44 -9.76
N HIS A 780 23.39 10.28 -10.34
CA HIS A 780 23.76 11.60 -10.82
C HIS A 780 22.93 12.62 -10.06
N ASN A 781 23.59 13.44 -9.27
CA ASN A 781 22.95 14.47 -8.47
C ASN A 781 23.44 15.84 -8.92
N GLU A 782 22.52 16.70 -9.36
CA GLU A 782 22.83 18.12 -9.52
C GLU A 782 22.99 18.76 -8.15
N LEU A 783 24.05 19.52 -8.00
CA LEU A 783 24.32 20.37 -6.84
C LEU A 783 23.94 21.82 -7.19
N GLN A 784 24.28 22.76 -6.33
CA GLN A 784 24.04 24.18 -6.61
C GLN A 784 24.92 24.68 -7.78
N GLU A 785 24.45 25.72 -8.49
CA GLU A 785 25.19 26.44 -9.54
C GLU A 785 25.57 25.59 -10.76
N GLY A 786 24.77 24.56 -11.10
CA GLY A 786 25.01 23.71 -12.27
C GLY A 786 26.15 22.70 -12.10
N SER A 787 26.76 22.63 -10.93
CA SER A 787 27.69 21.55 -10.60
C SER A 787 26.92 20.24 -10.39
N HIS A 788 27.54 19.12 -10.66
CA HIS A 788 26.93 17.79 -10.46
C HIS A 788 27.95 16.78 -9.94
N LEU A 789 27.45 15.77 -9.25
CA LEU A 789 28.25 14.66 -8.75
C LEU A 789 27.73 13.33 -9.27
N ASN A 790 28.64 12.51 -9.76
CA ASN A 790 28.37 11.14 -10.18
C ASN A 790 28.92 10.16 -9.13
N THR A 791 28.04 9.31 -8.58
CA THR A 791 28.42 8.27 -7.63
C THR A 791 28.10 6.91 -8.21
N LEU A 792 29.13 6.06 -8.38
CA LEU A 792 28.97 4.67 -8.83
C LEU A 792 29.24 3.74 -7.67
N LEU A 793 28.26 2.88 -7.36
CA LEU A 793 28.33 1.82 -6.35
C LEU A 793 28.17 0.47 -7.03
N GLY A 794 28.90 -0.53 -6.58
CA GLY A 794 28.84 -1.87 -7.15
C GLY A 794 28.96 -2.95 -6.09
N ASP A 795 28.31 -4.09 -6.33
CA ASP A 795 28.38 -5.28 -5.48
C ASP A 795 28.52 -6.53 -6.37
N ALA A 796 29.18 -7.56 -5.85
CA ALA A 796 29.29 -8.86 -6.51
C ALA A 796 28.98 -9.96 -5.51
N SER A 797 28.31 -11.02 -5.95
CA SER A 797 28.04 -12.17 -5.09
C SER A 797 28.13 -13.48 -5.83
N ALA A 798 28.44 -14.54 -5.11
CA ALA A 798 28.41 -15.92 -5.55
C ALA A 798 27.57 -16.74 -4.55
N VAL A 799 26.62 -17.52 -5.07
CA VAL A 799 25.75 -18.38 -4.26
C VAL A 799 25.86 -19.81 -4.77
N TRP A 800 26.34 -20.70 -3.92
CA TRP A 800 26.38 -22.13 -4.20
C TRP A 800 25.18 -22.83 -3.56
N ARG A 801 24.34 -23.44 -4.39
CA ARG A 801 23.10 -24.12 -4.01
C ARG A 801 23.31 -25.63 -3.86
N MET A 802 23.00 -26.14 -2.66
CA MET A 802 22.93 -27.57 -2.34
C MET A 802 21.51 -27.89 -1.86
N LYS A 803 21.13 -29.17 -1.78
CA LYS A 803 19.74 -29.59 -1.44
C LYS A 803 19.18 -28.91 -0.16
N LYS A 804 20.00 -28.80 0.89
CA LYS A 804 19.57 -28.25 2.19
C LYS A 804 20.41 -27.04 2.63
N LEU A 805 21.53 -26.77 1.94
CA LEU A 805 22.50 -25.74 2.30
C LEU A 805 22.68 -24.78 1.11
N ARG A 806 22.71 -23.48 1.39
CA ARG A 806 23.16 -22.44 0.46
C ARG A 806 24.35 -21.73 1.09
N LEU A 807 25.45 -21.67 0.41
CA LEU A 807 26.61 -20.86 0.81
C LEU A 807 26.64 -19.63 -0.08
N SER A 808 26.78 -18.45 0.51
CA SER A 808 26.90 -17.21 -0.26
C SER A 808 28.10 -16.39 0.20
N THR A 809 28.77 -15.80 -0.76
CA THR A 809 29.81 -14.80 -0.58
C THR A 809 29.38 -13.54 -1.30
N GLU A 810 29.43 -12.40 -0.63
CA GLU A 810 29.02 -11.11 -1.17
C GLU A 810 30.10 -10.06 -0.87
N LEU A 811 30.58 -9.39 -1.91
CA LEU A 811 31.50 -8.26 -1.81
C LEU A 811 30.72 -6.97 -2.10
N ARG A 812 30.58 -6.14 -1.07
CA ARG A 812 29.82 -4.88 -1.11
C ARG A 812 30.73 -3.68 -1.30
N ASN A 813 30.22 -2.63 -1.93
CA ASN A 813 30.92 -1.38 -2.22
C ASN A 813 32.28 -1.63 -2.91
N LEU A 814 32.26 -2.32 -4.06
CA LEU A 814 33.44 -2.70 -4.85
C LEU A 814 34.41 -1.54 -5.09
N PHE A 815 33.89 -0.34 -5.32
CA PHE A 815 34.68 0.86 -5.62
C PHE A 815 35.15 1.60 -4.36
N ASN A 816 34.80 1.09 -3.16
CA ASN A 816 35.14 1.68 -1.86
C ASN A 816 34.82 3.19 -1.77
N LYS A 817 33.65 3.60 -2.29
CA LYS A 817 33.18 4.97 -2.18
C LYS A 817 32.90 5.30 -0.71
N LYS A 818 33.38 6.47 -0.27
CA LYS A 818 33.28 6.88 1.15
C LYS A 818 32.08 7.77 1.41
N ASN A 819 31.68 8.59 0.44
CA ASN A 819 30.64 9.62 0.62
C ASN A 819 29.61 9.58 -0.51
N TYR A 820 28.41 10.02 -0.19
CA TYR A 820 27.33 10.34 -1.11
C TYR A 820 26.82 11.75 -0.81
N MET A 821 26.57 12.54 -1.83
CA MET A 821 26.08 13.93 -1.68
C MET A 821 24.82 14.14 -2.52
N GLU A 822 23.91 14.95 -1.97
CA GLU A 822 22.71 15.39 -2.68
C GLU A 822 22.31 16.81 -2.31
N THR A 823 21.53 17.46 -3.17
CA THR A 823 20.90 18.77 -2.89
C THR A 823 19.39 18.64 -2.95
N ILE A 824 18.70 19.26 -1.99
CA ILE A 824 17.24 19.27 -1.87
C ILE A 824 16.77 20.72 -1.83
N TYR A 825 15.79 21.06 -2.68
CA TYR A 825 15.06 22.32 -2.58
C TYR A 825 13.76 22.14 -1.78
N SER A 826 13.55 22.99 -0.80
CA SER A 826 12.32 23.10 -0.06
C SER A 826 11.84 24.56 -0.12
N GLY A 827 10.54 24.84 -0.01
CA GLY A 827 9.93 26.19 -0.06
C GLY A 827 10.88 27.38 -0.01
N ILE A 828 11.50 27.64 1.13
CA ILE A 828 12.42 28.78 1.36
C ILE A 828 13.89 28.35 1.59
N SER A 829 14.22 27.06 1.51
CA SER A 829 15.58 26.59 1.79
C SER A 829 16.13 25.72 0.66
N THR A 830 17.45 25.75 0.56
CA THR A 830 18.25 24.80 -0.24
C THR A 830 19.21 24.13 0.71
N THR A 831 19.21 22.80 0.71
CA THR A 831 20.04 21.99 1.62
C THR A 831 20.90 21.06 0.82
N THR A 832 22.22 21.10 1.04
CA THR A 832 23.17 20.13 0.48
C THR A 832 23.70 19.27 1.61
N ASP A 833 23.55 17.95 1.44
CA ASP A 833 23.93 16.94 2.42
C ASP A 833 25.03 16.05 1.89
N SER A 834 26.00 15.69 2.74
CA SER A 834 27.06 14.72 2.50
C SER A 834 26.99 13.64 3.58
N TYR A 835 26.87 12.40 3.15
CA TYR A 835 26.71 11.22 4.02
C TYR A 835 27.89 10.29 3.90
N TYR A 836 28.39 9.78 5.03
CA TYR A 836 29.40 8.73 5.04
C TYR A 836 28.80 7.37 4.73
N LEU A 837 29.43 6.62 3.83
CA LEU A 837 29.02 5.30 3.37
C LEU A 837 29.76 4.19 4.13
N ARG A 838 29.12 3.03 4.26
CA ARG A 838 29.79 1.81 4.69
C ARG A 838 30.94 1.49 3.72
N PRO A 839 32.12 1.10 4.23
CA PRO A 839 33.29 0.80 3.42
C PRO A 839 33.08 -0.48 2.60
N ARG A 840 34.11 -0.89 1.85
CA ARG A 840 34.12 -2.22 1.21
C ARG A 840 34.10 -3.31 2.26
N GLU A 841 33.18 -4.27 2.12
CA GLU A 841 32.92 -5.35 3.06
C GLU A 841 32.74 -6.68 2.32
N LEU A 842 33.31 -7.76 2.86
CA LEU A 842 33.12 -9.13 2.37
C LEU A 842 32.22 -9.89 3.36
N MET A 843 31.05 -10.31 2.92
CA MET A 843 30.13 -11.13 3.72
C MET A 843 30.17 -12.58 3.23
N ILE A 844 30.33 -13.52 4.18
CA ILE A 844 30.21 -14.96 3.94
C ILE A 844 29.02 -15.43 4.79
N SER A 845 28.06 -16.09 4.17
CA SER A 845 26.89 -16.61 4.87
C SER A 845 26.52 -18.03 4.44
N ALA A 846 25.90 -18.76 5.37
CA ALA A 846 25.37 -20.09 5.11
C ALA A 846 23.90 -20.10 5.49
N GLN A 847 23.03 -20.63 4.61
CA GLN A 847 21.63 -20.88 4.93
C GLN A 847 21.38 -22.38 4.95
N TYR A 848 21.05 -22.91 6.11
CA TYR A 848 20.67 -24.32 6.29
C TYR A 848 19.17 -24.44 6.53
N SER A 849 18.52 -25.28 5.77
CA SER A 849 17.05 -25.39 5.76
C SER A 849 16.62 -26.85 5.85
N LEU A 850 15.80 -27.15 6.86
CA LEU A 850 15.16 -28.45 7.05
C LEU A 850 13.67 -28.38 6.78
N SER A 851 13.07 -29.53 6.52
CA SER A 851 11.63 -29.74 6.53
C SER A 851 11.39 -31.04 7.28
N LEU A 852 10.87 -30.93 8.49
CA LEU A 852 10.63 -32.08 9.38
C LEU A 852 9.14 -32.44 9.31
N ILE A 853 8.87 -33.72 9.11
CA ILE A 853 7.52 -34.28 9.24
C ILE A 853 7.32 -34.54 10.74
N HIS A 854 6.25 -34.01 11.32
CA HIS A 854 5.80 -34.46 12.63
C HIS A 854 5.24 -35.87 12.45
N ILE A 855 5.94 -36.86 13.02
CA ILE A 855 5.45 -38.26 13.14
C ILE A 855 4.39 -38.29 14.23
#